data_9ed02d5fb6b9494108702add3a8a95c8
#
_entry.id   9ed02d5fb6b9494108702add3a8a95c8
#
_cell.length_a   1.000
_cell.length_b   1.000
_cell.length_c   1.000
_cell.angle_alpha   90.00
_cell.angle_beta   90.00
_cell.angle_gamma   90.00
#
_symmetry.space_group_name_H-M   'P 1'
#
loop_
_entity.id
_entity.type
_entity.pdbx_description
1 polymer ?
#
loop_
_entity_poly.entity_id
_entity_poly.type
_entity_poly.pdbx_seq_one_letter_code
_entity_poly.pdbx_strand_id
1 'polypeptide(L)'
;MAALPRRTRLLVLLLTAGLGGLLFLWRLGSSGLVDETPPLFAASARAMVERGDWLIPHVNGLPRYDKPPLVYWLMGLLYALPGQARWDPLGSWASSLPSALATIAVMLALADTLLRWPQPPSLLQGGGGLPTEGARPSGAVAACRQPALTALAAALAFALSPLILLWGRIPVSDALFTAMVSLSALAFWRRLADAAQPWTLPWLLLGLAVLTKGPVAVVLLAFILALFLLLQGEASPQLRRLRPLPGLLLTALVALPWYGLALWRDGRAFWDSFIGYHNLQRFTAVVNDHLEPWWFFLPVLLVAALPVTPLLLLALVRAVGPLRWRRWRGLPLPAAASALAPELSLARYAACWLLAILLFFTAAATKLPSYWLPATPAAALLVALVSQLPWRSARGVDRAFRLAWRLSLALAALLALAFALGPLWVPRIFEPEMPTLPAELLASGLLVRAAWLWALAALLGWLLRARPAPLRLLALQLPLVLFVPAALLPSWALGDRLRGLPVRQMAAAATRLASPREPLAMVGILKPSLHYYSGRVVIYEGIEPEGLVNLADRLRHEDRPGQNPAPPSVLPTALVVIDRTTASLPFWQGLQPEELSRAGLYRLWRVDRERLERRAAELQAAGHPLTWTWPRPERY
;
A
#
# COMPACT_ATOMS: atom_id res chain seq x y z
N MET A 1 -28.95 21.39 7.45
CA MET A 1 -27.67 22.07 7.80
C MET A 1 -27.29 23.00 6.65
N ALA A 2 -26.93 24.26 6.92
CA ALA A 2 -26.52 25.18 5.85
C ALA A 2 -25.22 24.68 5.20
N ALA A 3 -25.19 24.65 3.86
CA ALA A 3 -24.01 24.29 3.11
C ALA A 3 -22.86 25.27 3.40
N LEU A 4 -21.66 24.77 3.53
CA LEU A 4 -20.46 25.60 3.72
C LEU A 4 -20.26 26.55 2.52
N PRO A 5 -19.80 27.81 2.76
CA PRO A 5 -19.47 28.72 1.67
C PRO A 5 -18.50 28.07 0.67
N ARG A 6 -18.77 28.25 -0.63
CA ARG A 6 -17.94 27.67 -1.71
C ARG A 6 -16.45 27.99 -1.55
N ARG A 7 -16.12 29.22 -1.11
CA ARG A 7 -14.73 29.65 -0.85
C ARG A 7 -14.05 28.83 0.25
N THR A 8 -14.74 28.61 1.38
CA THR A 8 -14.20 27.80 2.49
C THR A 8 -13.95 26.35 2.05
N ARG A 9 -14.89 25.76 1.29
CA ARG A 9 -14.73 24.40 0.76
C ARG A 9 -13.52 24.31 -0.17
N LEU A 10 -13.38 25.24 -1.12
CA LEU A 10 -12.24 25.28 -2.04
C LEU A 10 -10.92 25.42 -1.28
N LEU A 11 -10.84 26.33 -0.29
CA LEU A 11 -9.64 26.51 0.53
C LEU A 11 -9.23 25.21 1.25
N VAL A 12 -10.16 24.49 1.87
CA VAL A 12 -9.87 23.22 2.55
C VAL A 12 -9.38 22.17 1.57
N LEU A 13 -9.95 22.06 0.39
CA LEU A 13 -9.50 21.13 -0.64
C LEU A 13 -8.11 21.50 -1.17
N LEU A 14 -7.82 22.78 -1.38
CA LEU A 14 -6.47 23.24 -1.78
C LEU A 14 -5.43 22.97 -0.70
N LEU A 15 -5.75 23.22 0.58
CA LEU A 15 -4.88 22.87 1.70
C LEU A 15 -4.64 21.36 1.79
N THR A 16 -5.70 20.55 1.59
CA THR A 16 -5.59 19.09 1.55
C THR A 16 -4.69 18.64 0.39
N ALA A 17 -4.86 19.22 -0.79
CA ALA A 17 -4.00 18.92 -1.95
C ALA A 17 -2.53 19.32 -1.69
N GLY A 18 -2.30 20.50 -1.11
CA GLY A 18 -0.95 20.99 -0.76
C GLY A 18 -0.26 20.09 0.27
N LEU A 19 -0.98 19.67 1.32
CA LEU A 19 -0.47 18.71 2.31
C LEU A 19 -0.22 17.32 1.69
N GLY A 20 -1.12 16.87 0.81
CA GLY A 20 -0.92 15.63 0.05
C GLY A 20 0.31 15.72 -0.86
N GLY A 21 0.50 16.86 -1.54
CA GLY A 21 1.71 17.13 -2.34
C GLY A 21 2.98 17.08 -1.50
N LEU A 22 2.97 17.72 -0.31
CA LEU A 22 4.11 17.67 0.62
C LEU A 22 4.40 16.24 1.09
N LEU A 23 3.38 15.44 1.40
CA LEU A 23 3.57 14.09 1.95
C LEU A 23 3.93 13.05 0.88
N PHE A 24 3.39 13.16 -0.33
CA PHE A 24 3.50 12.11 -1.35
C PHE A 24 4.28 12.50 -2.61
N LEU A 25 4.31 13.78 -2.98
CA LEU A 25 5.05 14.24 -4.17
C LEU A 25 6.42 14.83 -3.84
N TRP A 26 6.60 15.42 -2.65
CA TRP A 26 7.88 15.98 -2.24
C TRP A 26 8.98 14.93 -2.27
N ARG A 27 10.03 15.18 -3.05
CA ARG A 27 11.15 14.24 -3.26
C ARG A 27 10.73 12.86 -3.76
N LEU A 28 9.57 12.74 -4.41
CA LEU A 28 9.22 11.52 -5.13
C LEU A 28 10.25 11.32 -6.24
N GLY A 29 10.76 10.09 -6.44
CA GLY A 29 11.80 9.83 -7.42
C GLY A 29 13.24 10.18 -6.99
N SER A 30 13.46 10.71 -5.78
CA SER A 30 14.81 11.01 -5.29
C SER A 30 15.59 9.80 -4.76
N SER A 31 14.94 8.68 -4.58
CA SER A 31 15.51 7.39 -4.19
C SER A 31 15.21 6.35 -5.27
N GLY A 32 16.00 5.29 -5.34
CA GLY A 32 15.75 4.18 -6.26
C GLY A 32 14.50 3.38 -5.91
N LEU A 33 14.23 2.39 -6.75
CA LEU A 33 13.14 1.44 -6.51
C LEU A 33 13.48 0.55 -5.30
N VAL A 34 12.54 0.44 -4.37
CA VAL A 34 12.70 -0.44 -3.19
C VAL A 34 12.45 -1.88 -3.62
N ASP A 35 13.44 -2.77 -3.44
CA ASP A 35 13.21 -4.19 -3.67
C ASP A 35 12.22 -4.75 -2.62
N GLU A 36 11.46 -5.78 -2.95
CA GLU A 36 11.57 -6.70 -4.09
C GLU A 36 10.52 -6.43 -5.19
N THR A 37 9.26 -6.18 -4.80
CA THR A 37 8.11 -6.08 -5.72
C THR A 37 8.08 -4.81 -6.60
N PRO A 38 8.41 -3.61 -6.11
CA PRO A 38 8.40 -2.37 -6.87
C PRO A 38 9.15 -2.40 -8.20
N PRO A 39 10.38 -2.94 -8.30
CA PRO A 39 11.09 -3.01 -9.57
C PRO A 39 10.39 -3.86 -10.63
N LEU A 40 9.65 -4.90 -10.20
CA LEU A 40 8.89 -5.75 -11.13
C LEU A 40 7.75 -4.99 -11.80
N PHE A 41 7.04 -4.14 -11.04
CA PHE A 41 5.99 -3.27 -11.59
C PHE A 41 6.57 -2.24 -12.55
N ALA A 42 7.65 -1.57 -12.15
CA ALA A 42 8.33 -0.58 -12.96
C ALA A 42 8.90 -1.20 -14.26
N ALA A 43 9.56 -2.36 -14.17
CA ALA A 43 10.07 -3.09 -15.33
C ALA A 43 8.95 -3.52 -16.28
N SER A 44 7.84 -4.03 -15.74
CA SER A 44 6.69 -4.44 -16.55
C SER A 44 6.07 -3.26 -17.31
N ALA A 45 5.90 -2.12 -16.63
CA ALA A 45 5.36 -0.91 -17.26
C ALA A 45 6.30 -0.34 -18.34
N ARG A 46 7.62 -0.34 -18.08
CA ARG A 46 8.63 0.08 -19.07
C ARG A 46 8.66 -0.87 -20.26
N ALA A 47 8.59 -2.17 -20.04
CA ALA A 47 8.57 -3.17 -21.10
C ALA A 47 7.34 -3.03 -22.02
N MET A 48 6.17 -2.62 -21.49
CA MET A 48 4.99 -2.32 -22.33
C MET A 48 5.30 -1.22 -23.36
N VAL A 49 6.01 -0.18 -22.96
CA VAL A 49 6.40 0.92 -23.84
C VAL A 49 7.45 0.48 -24.85
N GLU A 50 8.52 -0.19 -24.38
CA GLU A 50 9.64 -0.62 -25.20
C GLU A 50 9.21 -1.66 -26.26
N ARG A 51 8.28 -2.55 -25.93
CA ARG A 51 7.75 -3.60 -26.81
C ARG A 51 6.55 -3.15 -27.65
N GLY A 52 5.91 -2.03 -27.29
CA GLY A 52 4.63 -1.61 -27.87
C GLY A 52 3.45 -2.50 -27.48
N ASP A 53 3.62 -3.38 -26.50
CA ASP A 53 2.59 -4.33 -26.04
C ASP A 53 1.88 -3.80 -24.79
N TRP A 54 0.73 -3.19 -24.99
CA TRP A 54 -0.10 -2.64 -23.90
C TRP A 54 -1.14 -3.61 -23.36
N LEU A 55 -1.21 -4.83 -23.89
CA LEU A 55 -2.17 -5.82 -23.45
C LEU A 55 -1.61 -6.68 -22.32
N ILE A 56 -0.45 -7.28 -22.50
CA ILE A 56 0.19 -8.18 -21.53
C ILE A 56 1.50 -7.57 -21.01
N PRO A 57 1.60 -7.32 -19.69
CA PRO A 57 2.86 -6.91 -19.09
C PRO A 57 3.93 -7.99 -19.21
N HIS A 58 5.20 -7.59 -19.35
CA HIS A 58 6.33 -8.51 -19.37
C HIS A 58 7.37 -8.08 -18.33
N VAL A 59 8.00 -9.03 -17.69
CA VAL A 59 9.11 -8.81 -16.77
C VAL A 59 10.17 -9.90 -16.96
N ASN A 60 11.42 -9.49 -17.02
CA ASN A 60 12.54 -10.42 -17.13
C ASN A 60 12.39 -11.41 -18.31
N GLY A 61 11.88 -10.93 -19.43
CA GLY A 61 11.66 -11.69 -20.67
C GLY A 61 10.37 -12.52 -20.74
N LEU A 62 9.58 -12.62 -19.66
CA LEU A 62 8.38 -13.44 -19.58
C LEU A 62 7.10 -12.60 -19.43
N PRO A 63 5.93 -13.09 -19.91
CA PRO A 63 4.64 -12.50 -19.59
C PRO A 63 4.40 -12.48 -18.08
N ARG A 64 3.73 -11.44 -17.60
CA ARG A 64 3.39 -11.28 -16.18
C ARG A 64 1.89 -11.15 -15.98
N TYR A 65 1.27 -12.20 -15.43
CA TYR A 65 -0.18 -12.28 -15.23
C TYR A 65 -0.63 -12.01 -13.78
N ASP A 66 0.25 -11.52 -12.90
CA ASP A 66 -0.06 -11.39 -11.46
C ASP A 66 -1.07 -10.27 -11.15
N LYS A 67 -1.16 -9.25 -11.99
CA LYS A 67 -2.10 -8.12 -11.83
C LYS A 67 -2.69 -7.65 -13.15
N PRO A 68 -3.94 -7.14 -13.13
CA PRO A 68 -4.57 -6.48 -14.27
C PRO A 68 -3.85 -5.19 -14.65
N PRO A 69 -4.13 -4.60 -15.82
CA PRO A 69 -3.24 -3.68 -16.51
C PRO A 69 -3.25 -2.24 -16.00
N LEU A 70 -4.26 -1.79 -15.24
CA LEU A 70 -4.45 -0.37 -14.97
C LEU A 70 -3.22 0.30 -14.36
N VAL A 71 -2.57 -0.36 -13.41
CA VAL A 71 -1.36 0.18 -12.77
C VAL A 71 -0.21 0.30 -13.76
N TYR A 72 -0.03 -0.70 -14.62
CA TYR A 72 1.02 -0.70 -15.65
C TYR A 72 0.75 0.33 -16.74
N TRP A 73 -0.52 0.52 -17.16
CA TRP A 73 -0.90 1.55 -18.11
C TRP A 73 -0.58 2.95 -17.61
N LEU A 74 -0.93 3.24 -16.34
CA LEU A 74 -0.65 4.56 -15.75
C LEU A 74 0.85 4.82 -15.62
N MET A 75 1.64 3.83 -15.22
CA MET A 75 3.10 3.94 -15.18
C MET A 75 3.69 4.03 -16.59
N GLY A 76 3.21 3.19 -17.52
CA GLY A 76 3.66 3.15 -18.91
C GLY A 76 3.45 4.47 -19.64
N LEU A 77 2.30 5.13 -19.44
CA LEU A 77 2.06 6.47 -20.01
C LEU A 77 3.12 7.47 -19.55
N LEU A 78 3.61 7.36 -18.32
CA LEU A 78 4.67 8.23 -17.81
C LEU A 78 6.06 7.83 -18.35
N TYR A 79 6.33 6.54 -18.51
CA TYR A 79 7.55 6.05 -19.16
C TYR A 79 7.61 6.40 -20.66
N ALA A 80 6.45 6.54 -21.32
CA ALA A 80 6.36 6.95 -22.72
C ALA A 80 6.62 8.45 -22.93
N LEU A 81 6.73 9.26 -21.87
CA LEU A 81 7.00 10.69 -22.00
C LEU A 81 8.39 10.94 -22.60
N PRO A 82 8.54 11.94 -23.50
CA PRO A 82 9.80 12.22 -24.15
C PRO A 82 10.93 12.50 -23.17
N GLY A 83 12.07 11.85 -23.36
CA GLY A 83 13.26 12.06 -22.54
C GLY A 83 13.15 11.55 -21.11
N GLN A 84 12.20 10.66 -20.81
CA GLN A 84 11.95 10.15 -19.45
C GLN A 84 13.24 9.72 -18.74
N ALA A 85 14.10 8.94 -19.37
CA ALA A 85 15.36 8.47 -18.77
C ALA A 85 16.34 9.60 -18.38
N ARG A 86 16.18 10.80 -18.95
CA ARG A 86 17.04 11.97 -18.59
C ARG A 86 16.54 12.70 -17.35
N TRP A 87 15.22 12.92 -17.24
CA TRP A 87 14.64 13.65 -16.12
C TRP A 87 14.24 12.77 -14.92
N ASP A 88 14.11 11.44 -15.12
CA ASP A 88 13.87 10.45 -14.08
C ASP A 88 14.82 9.25 -14.25
N PRO A 89 16.14 9.44 -14.03
CA PRO A 89 17.15 8.41 -14.28
C PRO A 89 17.02 7.19 -13.39
N LEU A 90 16.33 7.31 -12.24
CA LEU A 90 16.03 6.21 -11.35
C LEU A 90 14.73 5.47 -11.72
N GLY A 91 13.90 6.06 -12.59
CA GLY A 91 12.61 5.52 -12.99
C GLY A 91 11.58 5.44 -11.84
N SER A 92 11.94 5.90 -10.68
CA SER A 92 11.11 5.81 -9.47
C SER A 92 10.05 6.90 -9.40
N TRP A 93 10.24 8.05 -10.07
CA TRP A 93 9.22 9.09 -10.13
C TRP A 93 8.05 8.65 -11.03
N ALA A 94 8.33 8.24 -12.26
CA ALA A 94 7.31 7.81 -13.23
C ALA A 94 6.50 6.62 -12.70
N SER A 95 7.16 5.64 -12.10
CA SER A 95 6.49 4.46 -11.56
C SER A 95 5.68 4.74 -10.28
N SER A 96 6.13 5.64 -9.39
CA SER A 96 5.47 5.90 -8.11
C SER A 96 4.37 6.96 -8.18
N LEU A 97 4.36 7.82 -9.20
CA LEU A 97 3.39 8.92 -9.34
C LEU A 97 1.92 8.45 -9.31
N PRO A 98 1.53 7.33 -9.97
CA PRO A 98 0.16 6.82 -9.88
C PRO A 98 -0.28 6.50 -8.45
N SER A 99 0.59 5.90 -7.63
CA SER A 99 0.32 5.61 -6.21
C SER A 99 0.14 6.89 -5.39
N ALA A 100 1.00 7.88 -5.62
CA ALA A 100 0.94 9.17 -4.92
C ALA A 100 -0.34 9.96 -5.26
N LEU A 101 -0.67 10.08 -6.54
CA LEU A 101 -1.90 10.76 -6.98
C LEU A 101 -3.16 10.05 -6.51
N ALA A 102 -3.18 8.71 -6.55
CA ALA A 102 -4.27 7.90 -6.02
C ALA A 102 -4.50 8.16 -4.52
N THR A 103 -3.43 8.24 -3.74
CA THR A 103 -3.49 8.55 -2.31
C THR A 103 -4.03 9.97 -2.06
N ILE A 104 -3.55 10.97 -2.80
CA ILE A 104 -4.06 12.36 -2.71
C ILE A 104 -5.54 12.43 -3.10
N ALA A 105 -5.97 11.67 -4.11
CA ALA A 105 -7.38 11.61 -4.49
C ALA A 105 -8.28 11.09 -3.37
N VAL A 106 -7.84 10.10 -2.60
CA VAL A 106 -8.56 9.63 -1.40
C VAL A 106 -8.62 10.71 -0.33
N MET A 107 -7.51 11.41 -0.04
CA MET A 107 -7.50 12.54 0.91
C MET A 107 -8.55 13.59 0.55
N LEU A 108 -8.58 13.98 -0.73
CA LEU A 108 -9.55 14.95 -1.25
C LEU A 108 -10.99 14.45 -1.17
N ALA A 109 -11.23 13.17 -1.48
CA ALA A 109 -12.55 12.57 -1.41
C ALA A 109 -13.10 12.48 0.02
N LEU A 110 -12.25 12.16 1.00
CA LEU A 110 -12.61 12.15 2.43
C LEU A 110 -12.97 13.56 2.90
N ALA A 111 -12.12 14.55 2.58
CA ALA A 111 -12.37 15.94 2.92
C ALA A 111 -13.66 16.45 2.27
N ASP A 112 -13.85 16.24 0.96
CA ASP A 112 -15.04 16.66 0.23
C ASP A 112 -16.33 16.03 0.75
N THR A 113 -16.27 14.74 1.16
CA THR A 113 -17.41 14.04 1.74
C THR A 113 -17.86 14.73 3.04
N LEU A 114 -16.93 15.02 3.96
CA LEU A 114 -17.24 15.66 5.24
C LEU A 114 -17.64 17.14 5.09
N LEU A 115 -17.16 17.82 4.04
CA LEU A 115 -17.58 19.20 3.73
C LEU A 115 -18.99 19.28 3.15
N ARG A 116 -19.42 18.27 2.41
CA ARG A 116 -20.79 18.21 1.84
C ARG A 116 -21.81 17.66 2.82
N TRP A 117 -21.44 16.66 3.59
CA TRP A 117 -22.29 15.98 4.58
C TRP A 117 -21.66 16.04 5.98
N PRO A 118 -21.68 17.22 6.64
CA PRO A 118 -21.18 17.34 8.00
C PRO A 118 -21.94 16.44 8.96
N GLN A 119 -21.21 15.72 9.81
CA GLN A 119 -21.78 14.78 10.77
C GLN A 119 -21.87 15.43 12.16
N PRO A 120 -23.02 15.39 12.85
CA PRO A 120 -23.12 15.94 14.20
C PRO A 120 -22.40 15.05 15.22
N PRO A 121 -21.69 15.64 16.21
CA PRO A 121 -20.97 14.88 17.24
C PRO A 121 -21.86 13.95 18.07
N SER A 122 -23.15 14.28 18.19
CA SER A 122 -24.14 13.51 18.97
C SER A 122 -24.31 12.06 18.50
N LEU A 123 -24.00 11.76 17.23
CA LEU A 123 -24.10 10.40 16.70
C LEU A 123 -23.16 9.39 17.38
N LEU A 124 -22.04 9.87 17.94
CA LEU A 124 -21.05 9.06 18.64
C LEU A 124 -21.01 9.31 20.16
N GLN A 125 -21.98 10.09 20.71
CA GLN A 125 -22.15 10.25 22.16
C GLN A 125 -22.85 9.00 22.72
N GLY A 126 -22.26 8.41 23.77
CA GLY A 126 -22.88 7.30 24.50
C GLY A 126 -24.15 7.78 25.24
N GLY A 127 -25.31 7.33 24.79
CA GLY A 127 -26.62 7.68 25.41
C GLY A 127 -27.61 8.10 24.33
N GLY A 128 -28.35 7.15 23.80
CA GLY A 128 -29.33 7.12 22.71
C GLY A 128 -30.34 8.25 22.49
N GLY A 129 -29.96 9.49 22.61
CA GLY A 129 -30.81 10.62 22.27
C GLY A 129 -30.44 11.22 20.91
N LEU A 130 -31.36 11.12 19.93
CA LEU A 130 -31.32 11.95 18.73
C LEU A 130 -31.31 13.45 19.14
N PRO A 131 -30.70 14.34 18.33
CA PRO A 131 -30.78 15.77 18.58
C PRO A 131 -32.25 16.18 18.63
N THR A 132 -32.70 16.73 19.75
CA THR A 132 -34.00 17.40 19.82
C THR A 132 -34.00 18.58 18.83
N GLU A 133 -35.00 18.62 17.96
CA GLU A 133 -35.29 19.79 17.12
C GLU A 133 -35.37 21.01 18.03
N GLY A 134 -34.45 21.93 17.94
CA GLY A 134 -34.50 23.19 18.68
C GLY A 134 -33.20 23.77 19.21
N ALA A 135 -32.10 22.99 19.32
CA ALA A 135 -30.81 23.54 19.77
C ALA A 135 -30.12 24.31 18.62
N ARG A 136 -30.42 25.58 18.43
CA ARG A 136 -29.63 26.48 17.59
C ARG A 136 -28.25 26.70 18.25
N PRO A 137 -27.15 26.45 17.54
CA PRO A 137 -25.82 26.80 18.08
C PRO A 137 -25.69 28.34 18.05
N SER A 138 -25.51 28.96 19.17
CA SER A 138 -25.08 30.35 19.29
C SER A 138 -23.67 30.48 18.71
N GLY A 139 -23.54 31.16 17.58
CA GLY A 139 -22.26 31.47 16.94
C GLY A 139 -22.12 30.91 15.52
N ALA A 140 -22.70 31.60 14.51
CA ALA A 140 -22.63 31.22 13.10
C ALA A 140 -21.19 31.01 12.57
N VAL A 141 -20.18 31.71 13.10
CA VAL A 141 -18.77 31.60 12.71
C VAL A 141 -18.12 30.33 13.30
N ALA A 142 -18.46 29.94 14.53
CA ALA A 142 -17.95 28.71 15.15
C ALA A 142 -18.57 27.46 14.51
N ALA A 143 -19.84 27.50 14.12
CA ALA A 143 -20.55 26.43 13.43
C ALA A 143 -19.98 26.13 12.03
N CYS A 144 -19.46 27.13 11.30
CA CYS A 144 -18.85 26.94 9.97
C CYS A 144 -17.42 26.37 10.02
N ARG A 145 -16.65 26.59 11.10
CA ARG A 145 -15.24 26.15 11.19
C ARG A 145 -15.09 24.67 11.55
N GLN A 146 -15.99 24.07 12.30
CA GLN A 146 -15.87 22.67 12.74
C GLN A 146 -15.85 21.66 11.58
N PRO A 147 -16.75 21.70 10.60
CA PRO A 147 -16.72 20.77 9.47
C PRO A 147 -15.44 20.88 8.63
N ALA A 148 -14.93 22.10 8.42
CA ALA A 148 -13.70 22.35 7.67
C ALA A 148 -12.48 21.72 8.34
N LEU A 149 -12.33 21.90 9.65
CA LEU A 149 -11.24 21.31 10.42
C LEU A 149 -11.38 19.78 10.53
N THR A 150 -12.60 19.26 10.65
CA THR A 150 -12.84 17.80 10.67
C THR A 150 -12.48 17.17 9.34
N ALA A 151 -12.80 17.80 8.23
CA ALA A 151 -12.46 17.35 6.90
C ALA A 151 -10.93 17.26 6.70
N LEU A 152 -10.21 18.31 7.11
CA LEU A 152 -8.74 18.32 7.06
C LEU A 152 -8.14 17.26 7.98
N ALA A 153 -8.66 17.11 9.21
CA ALA A 153 -8.21 16.11 10.17
C ALA A 153 -8.44 14.67 9.67
N ALA A 154 -9.53 14.40 8.96
CA ALA A 154 -9.79 13.10 8.34
C ALA A 154 -8.78 12.80 7.21
N ALA A 155 -8.53 13.77 6.34
CA ALA A 155 -7.53 13.63 5.27
C ALA A 155 -6.14 13.35 5.84
N LEU A 156 -5.74 14.06 6.91
CA LEU A 156 -4.46 13.82 7.59
C LEU A 156 -4.43 12.51 8.38
N ALA A 157 -5.54 12.08 9.00
CA ALA A 157 -5.60 10.79 9.68
C ALA A 157 -5.39 9.62 8.70
N PHE A 158 -5.88 9.75 7.47
CA PHE A 158 -5.59 8.80 6.39
C PHE A 158 -4.12 8.89 5.95
N ALA A 159 -3.65 10.09 5.61
CA ALA A 159 -2.33 10.30 5.03
C ALA A 159 -1.18 9.91 5.98
N LEU A 160 -1.35 10.15 7.29
CA LEU A 160 -0.35 9.85 8.32
C LEU A 160 -0.37 8.41 8.82
N SER A 161 -1.28 7.56 8.31
CA SER A 161 -1.19 6.12 8.56
C SER A 161 0.17 5.60 8.08
N PRO A 162 0.97 4.88 8.91
CA PRO A 162 2.25 4.33 8.50
C PRO A 162 2.19 3.52 7.21
N LEU A 163 1.12 2.73 7.03
CA LEU A 163 0.91 1.96 5.80
C LEU A 163 0.70 2.88 4.58
N ILE A 164 -0.08 3.94 4.72
CA ILE A 164 -0.34 4.87 3.62
C ILE A 164 0.92 5.68 3.26
N LEU A 165 1.72 6.09 4.25
CA LEU A 165 3.00 6.76 4.02
C LEU A 165 3.96 5.89 3.21
N LEU A 166 3.96 4.58 3.44
CA LEU A 166 4.78 3.64 2.68
C LEU A 166 4.19 3.37 1.28
N TRP A 167 2.98 2.80 1.22
CA TRP A 167 2.38 2.34 -0.03
C TRP A 167 1.97 3.45 -0.99
N GLY A 168 1.70 4.66 -0.48
CA GLY A 168 1.42 5.84 -1.31
C GLY A 168 2.65 6.40 -2.03
N ARG A 169 3.85 5.88 -1.77
CA ARG A 169 5.11 6.36 -2.38
C ARG A 169 5.87 5.29 -3.16
N ILE A 170 5.42 4.05 -3.16
CA ILE A 170 6.06 2.96 -3.88
C ILE A 170 5.23 2.52 -5.09
N PRO A 171 5.88 2.05 -6.17
CA PRO A 171 5.22 1.66 -7.41
C PRO A 171 4.67 0.24 -7.34
N VAL A 172 3.52 0.09 -6.68
CA VAL A 172 2.75 -1.16 -6.63
C VAL A 172 1.26 -0.88 -6.81
N SER A 173 0.48 -1.92 -7.07
CA SER A 173 -0.96 -1.78 -7.31
C SER A 173 -1.79 -1.41 -6.07
N ASP A 174 -1.24 -1.58 -4.87
CA ASP A 174 -2.02 -1.54 -3.62
C ASP A 174 -2.59 -0.16 -3.28
N ALA A 175 -1.82 0.92 -3.46
CA ALA A 175 -2.32 2.29 -3.23
C ALA A 175 -3.40 2.67 -4.25
N LEU A 176 -3.20 2.33 -5.53
CA LEU A 176 -4.18 2.57 -6.58
C LEU A 176 -5.47 1.76 -6.34
N PHE A 177 -5.34 0.49 -5.96
CA PHE A 177 -6.46 -0.37 -5.60
C PHE A 177 -7.24 0.20 -4.41
N THR A 178 -6.52 0.59 -3.35
CA THR A 178 -7.11 1.25 -2.18
C THR A 178 -7.88 2.51 -2.59
N ALA A 179 -7.33 3.32 -3.49
CA ALA A 179 -8.02 4.51 -3.97
C ALA A 179 -9.29 4.16 -4.75
N MET A 180 -9.23 3.24 -5.72
CA MET A 180 -10.40 2.87 -6.52
C MET A 180 -11.52 2.28 -5.66
N VAL A 181 -11.20 1.35 -4.74
CA VAL A 181 -12.16 0.78 -3.79
C VAL A 181 -12.74 1.87 -2.88
N SER A 182 -11.91 2.76 -2.36
CA SER A 182 -12.34 3.81 -1.41
C SER A 182 -13.19 4.87 -2.06
N LEU A 183 -12.81 5.32 -3.25
CA LEU A 183 -13.59 6.27 -4.04
C LEU A 183 -14.94 5.67 -4.45
N SER A 184 -14.97 4.40 -4.84
CA SER A 184 -16.20 3.66 -5.12
C SER A 184 -17.08 3.54 -3.87
N ALA A 185 -16.51 3.14 -2.72
CA ALA A 185 -17.22 3.03 -1.45
C ALA A 185 -17.84 4.38 -1.01
N LEU A 186 -17.05 5.46 -1.09
CA LEU A 186 -17.55 6.80 -0.80
C LEU A 186 -18.64 7.24 -1.80
N ALA A 187 -18.50 6.94 -3.08
CA ALA A 187 -19.50 7.27 -4.10
C ALA A 187 -20.80 6.47 -3.88
N PHE A 188 -20.74 5.20 -3.46
CA PHE A 188 -21.91 4.43 -3.05
C PHE A 188 -22.62 5.08 -1.86
N TRP A 189 -21.89 5.41 -0.80
CA TRP A 189 -22.47 6.08 0.36
C TRP A 189 -23.08 7.45 -0.02
N ARG A 190 -22.40 8.27 -0.82
CA ARG A 190 -22.90 9.56 -1.30
C ARG A 190 -24.20 9.40 -2.08
N ARG A 191 -24.33 8.36 -2.91
CA ARG A 191 -25.56 8.03 -3.64
C ARG A 191 -26.69 7.61 -2.70
N LEU A 192 -26.38 6.92 -1.63
CA LEU A 192 -27.36 6.58 -0.59
C LEU A 192 -27.80 7.82 0.19
N ALA A 193 -26.85 8.71 0.53
CA ALA A 193 -27.12 9.95 1.26
C ALA A 193 -27.91 10.98 0.44
N ASP A 194 -27.67 11.04 -0.86
CA ASP A 194 -28.30 12.00 -1.78
C ASP A 194 -28.58 11.35 -3.14
N ALA A 195 -29.86 11.20 -3.45
CA ALA A 195 -30.33 10.60 -4.69
C ALA A 195 -30.00 11.42 -5.97
N ALA A 196 -29.56 12.68 -5.84
CA ALA A 196 -29.08 13.46 -6.97
C ALA A 196 -27.64 13.10 -7.40
N GLN A 197 -26.88 12.40 -6.57
CA GLN A 197 -25.53 11.95 -6.94
C GLN A 197 -25.58 10.94 -8.10
N PRO A 198 -24.59 10.95 -9.02
CA PRO A 198 -24.58 10.04 -10.16
C PRO A 198 -24.47 8.59 -9.71
N TRP A 199 -25.40 7.74 -10.16
CA TRP A 199 -25.39 6.31 -9.84
C TRP A 199 -24.29 5.55 -10.60
N THR A 200 -23.79 6.09 -11.71
CA THR A 200 -22.77 5.48 -12.57
C THR A 200 -21.36 5.51 -11.95
N LEU A 201 -21.05 6.61 -11.22
CA LEU A 201 -19.72 6.85 -10.68
C LEU A 201 -19.19 5.70 -9.79
N PRO A 202 -19.93 5.20 -8.79
CA PRO A 202 -19.43 4.11 -7.96
C PRO A 202 -19.12 2.83 -8.75
N TRP A 203 -19.93 2.50 -9.75
CA TRP A 203 -19.76 1.31 -10.58
C TRP A 203 -18.61 1.44 -11.58
N LEU A 204 -18.40 2.65 -12.14
CA LEU A 204 -17.23 2.94 -12.97
C LEU A 204 -15.92 2.75 -12.16
N LEU A 205 -15.88 3.34 -10.95
CA LEU A 205 -14.73 3.21 -10.05
C LEU A 205 -14.51 1.75 -9.61
N LEU A 206 -15.58 0.97 -9.44
CA LEU A 206 -15.50 -0.47 -9.18
C LEU A 206 -14.87 -1.21 -10.38
N GLY A 207 -15.26 -0.88 -11.61
CA GLY A 207 -14.64 -1.44 -12.82
C GLY A 207 -13.12 -1.14 -12.89
N LEU A 208 -12.72 0.08 -12.56
CA LEU A 208 -11.30 0.45 -12.47
C LEU A 208 -10.59 -0.28 -11.30
N ALA A 209 -11.27 -0.53 -10.18
CA ALA A 209 -10.71 -1.34 -9.10
C ALA A 209 -10.47 -2.79 -9.54
N VAL A 210 -11.39 -3.37 -10.32
CA VAL A 210 -11.24 -4.70 -10.94
C VAL A 210 -10.04 -4.70 -11.90
N LEU A 211 -9.86 -3.68 -12.71
CA LEU A 211 -8.69 -3.51 -13.60
C LEU A 211 -7.38 -3.21 -12.84
N THR A 212 -7.43 -2.99 -11.53
CA THR A 212 -6.23 -2.75 -10.70
C THR A 212 -5.74 -4.03 -10.00
N LYS A 213 -6.66 -4.82 -9.43
CA LYS A 213 -6.25 -5.98 -8.61
C LYS A 213 -7.15 -7.21 -8.80
N GLY A 214 -8.14 -7.13 -9.68
CA GLY A 214 -9.02 -8.27 -10.00
C GLY A 214 -10.37 -8.25 -9.31
N PRO A 215 -11.12 -9.37 -9.41
CA PRO A 215 -12.51 -9.47 -8.96
C PRO A 215 -12.71 -9.31 -7.45
N VAL A 216 -11.65 -9.40 -6.65
CA VAL A 216 -11.70 -9.14 -5.20
C VAL A 216 -12.32 -7.78 -4.86
N ALA A 217 -12.18 -6.78 -5.74
CA ALA A 217 -12.82 -5.47 -5.58
C ALA A 217 -14.34 -5.58 -5.45
N VAL A 218 -14.97 -6.40 -6.29
CA VAL A 218 -16.43 -6.62 -6.27
C VAL A 218 -16.85 -7.28 -4.96
N VAL A 219 -16.11 -8.29 -4.52
CA VAL A 219 -16.38 -9.01 -3.26
C VAL A 219 -16.30 -8.08 -2.07
N LEU A 220 -15.23 -7.26 -1.99
CA LEU A 220 -15.05 -6.32 -0.88
C LEU A 220 -16.17 -5.29 -0.82
N LEU A 221 -16.53 -4.65 -1.95
CA LEU A 221 -17.59 -3.65 -1.97
C LEU A 221 -18.98 -4.25 -1.73
N ALA A 222 -19.24 -5.44 -2.27
CA ALA A 222 -20.47 -6.16 -1.97
C ALA A 222 -20.58 -6.48 -0.47
N PHE A 223 -19.49 -6.90 0.16
CA PHE A 223 -19.48 -7.21 1.59
C PHE A 223 -19.67 -5.95 2.45
N ILE A 224 -19.02 -4.83 2.10
CA ILE A 224 -19.22 -3.53 2.76
C ILE A 224 -20.70 -3.11 2.70
N LEU A 225 -21.27 -3.13 1.49
CA LEU A 225 -22.66 -2.73 1.27
C LEU A 225 -23.63 -3.68 1.98
N ALA A 226 -23.43 -4.99 1.87
CA ALA A 226 -24.27 -5.98 2.54
C ALA A 226 -24.29 -5.78 4.06
N LEU A 227 -23.12 -5.64 4.68
CA LEU A 227 -23.01 -5.42 6.12
C LEU A 227 -23.69 -4.10 6.53
N PHE A 228 -23.51 -3.02 5.77
CA PHE A 228 -24.14 -1.75 6.03
C PHE A 228 -25.65 -1.82 5.89
N LEU A 229 -26.17 -2.37 4.79
CA LEU A 229 -27.62 -2.46 4.53
C LEU A 229 -28.32 -3.35 5.57
N LEU A 230 -27.69 -4.45 5.99
CA LEU A 230 -28.19 -5.31 7.06
C LEU A 230 -28.28 -4.58 8.40
N LEU A 231 -27.31 -3.73 8.72
CA LEU A 231 -27.32 -2.96 9.97
C LEU A 231 -28.22 -1.74 9.91
N GLN A 232 -28.48 -1.18 8.72
CA GLN A 232 -29.34 -0.02 8.54
C GLN A 232 -30.84 -0.38 8.58
N GLY A 233 -31.22 -1.62 8.22
CA GLY A 233 -32.59 -2.12 8.35
C GLY A 233 -33.55 -1.80 7.18
N GLU A 234 -33.13 -1.01 6.19
CA GLU A 234 -33.93 -0.63 5.00
C GLU A 234 -33.22 -1.06 3.71
N ALA A 235 -32.89 -2.34 3.60
CA ALA A 235 -32.04 -2.85 2.53
C ALA A 235 -32.68 -2.69 1.14
N SER A 236 -33.97 -3.01 0.97
CA SER A 236 -34.60 -3.03 -0.35
C SER A 236 -34.74 -1.66 -1.03
N PRO A 237 -35.25 -0.60 -0.38
CA PRO A 237 -35.30 0.73 -0.99
C PRO A 237 -33.92 1.32 -1.30
N GLN A 238 -32.95 1.09 -0.40
CA GLN A 238 -31.57 1.60 -0.58
C GLN A 238 -30.86 0.89 -1.72
N LEU A 239 -31.01 -0.45 -1.85
CA LEU A 239 -30.44 -1.22 -2.95
C LEU A 239 -30.98 -0.75 -4.32
N ARG A 240 -32.28 -0.45 -4.41
CA ARG A 240 -32.87 0.10 -5.65
C ARG A 240 -32.24 1.44 -6.06
N ARG A 241 -31.87 2.31 -5.10
CA ARG A 241 -31.17 3.58 -5.38
C ARG A 241 -29.82 3.36 -6.03
N LEU A 242 -29.11 2.27 -5.71
CA LEU A 242 -27.79 1.93 -6.24
C LEU A 242 -27.86 1.39 -7.68
N ARG A 243 -29.02 0.94 -8.16
CA ARG A 243 -29.21 0.34 -9.50
C ARG A 243 -28.22 -0.80 -9.78
N PRO A 244 -28.27 -1.93 -9.02
CA PRO A 244 -27.22 -2.95 -9.06
C PRO A 244 -27.05 -3.60 -10.44
N LEU A 245 -28.14 -3.96 -11.14
CA LEU A 245 -28.05 -4.63 -12.44
C LEU A 245 -27.37 -3.76 -13.51
N PRO A 246 -27.84 -2.51 -13.82
CA PRO A 246 -27.13 -1.67 -14.77
C PRO A 246 -25.75 -1.26 -14.29
N GLY A 247 -25.53 -1.19 -12.97
CA GLY A 247 -24.24 -0.90 -12.38
C GLY A 247 -23.22 -2.01 -12.59
N LEU A 248 -23.60 -3.26 -12.33
CA LEU A 248 -22.75 -4.43 -12.60
C LEU A 248 -22.44 -4.55 -14.11
N LEU A 249 -23.41 -4.25 -14.98
CA LEU A 249 -23.18 -4.22 -16.42
C LEU A 249 -22.14 -3.14 -16.78
N LEU A 250 -22.21 -1.96 -16.20
CA LEU A 250 -21.22 -0.90 -16.40
C LEU A 250 -19.82 -1.34 -15.89
N THR A 251 -19.76 -1.95 -14.71
CA THR A 251 -18.51 -2.50 -14.17
C THR A 251 -17.91 -3.56 -15.10
N ALA A 252 -18.75 -4.46 -15.62
CA ALA A 252 -18.36 -5.49 -16.58
C ALA A 252 -17.85 -4.88 -17.90
N LEU A 253 -18.55 -3.87 -18.43
CA LEU A 253 -18.16 -3.17 -19.65
C LEU A 253 -16.79 -2.49 -19.52
N VAL A 254 -16.45 -1.97 -18.34
CA VAL A 254 -15.15 -1.36 -18.07
C VAL A 254 -14.05 -2.42 -17.91
N ALA A 255 -14.33 -3.50 -17.21
CA ALA A 255 -13.29 -4.47 -16.82
C ALA A 255 -13.10 -5.62 -17.81
N LEU A 256 -14.19 -6.27 -18.25
CA LEU A 256 -14.12 -7.51 -19.01
C LEU A 256 -13.44 -7.44 -20.38
N PRO A 257 -13.44 -6.30 -21.12
CA PRO A 257 -12.73 -6.25 -22.41
C PRO A 257 -11.27 -6.66 -22.30
N TRP A 258 -10.54 -6.17 -21.28
CA TRP A 258 -9.14 -6.56 -21.10
C TRP A 258 -9.00 -8.06 -20.78
N TYR A 259 -9.82 -8.58 -19.88
CA TYR A 259 -9.79 -10.01 -19.52
C TYR A 259 -10.10 -10.90 -20.70
N GLY A 260 -11.08 -10.50 -21.54
CA GLY A 260 -11.44 -11.22 -22.75
C GLY A 260 -10.29 -11.25 -23.76
N LEU A 261 -9.63 -10.11 -23.98
CA LEU A 261 -8.49 -10.02 -24.88
C LEU A 261 -7.27 -10.79 -24.37
N ALA A 262 -6.98 -10.72 -23.07
CA ALA A 262 -5.87 -11.47 -22.46
C ALA A 262 -6.11 -12.98 -22.54
N LEU A 263 -7.33 -13.42 -22.28
CA LEU A 263 -7.72 -14.83 -22.40
C LEU A 263 -7.72 -15.31 -23.86
N TRP A 264 -8.18 -14.48 -24.80
CA TRP A 264 -8.14 -14.81 -26.24
C TRP A 264 -6.70 -14.96 -26.76
N ARG A 265 -5.78 -14.11 -26.28
CA ARG A 265 -4.38 -14.11 -26.73
C ARG A 265 -3.55 -15.23 -26.10
N ASP A 266 -3.57 -15.36 -24.75
CA ASP A 266 -2.66 -16.23 -24.00
C ASP A 266 -3.38 -17.46 -23.40
N GLY A 267 -4.71 -17.54 -23.54
CA GLY A 267 -5.52 -18.72 -23.26
C GLY A 267 -5.33 -19.25 -21.85
N ARG A 268 -4.96 -20.54 -21.77
CA ARG A 268 -4.87 -21.28 -20.51
C ARG A 268 -3.74 -20.76 -19.61
N ALA A 269 -2.63 -20.28 -20.16
CA ALA A 269 -1.53 -19.75 -19.38
C ALA A 269 -1.95 -18.53 -18.54
N PHE A 270 -2.72 -17.62 -19.15
CA PHE A 270 -3.31 -16.48 -18.43
C PHE A 270 -4.32 -16.94 -17.37
N TRP A 271 -5.21 -17.90 -17.72
CA TRP A 271 -6.25 -18.39 -16.80
C TRP A 271 -5.64 -19.06 -15.56
N ASP A 272 -4.73 -20.00 -15.75
CA ASP A 272 -4.13 -20.79 -14.67
C ASP A 272 -3.28 -19.88 -13.75
N SER A 273 -2.55 -18.94 -14.32
CA SER A 273 -1.77 -17.99 -13.52
C SER A 273 -2.67 -16.97 -12.82
N PHE A 274 -3.46 -16.18 -13.56
CA PHE A 274 -4.21 -15.07 -12.98
C PHE A 274 -5.38 -15.54 -12.11
N ILE A 275 -6.29 -16.37 -12.65
CA ILE A 275 -7.47 -16.82 -11.89
C ILE A 275 -7.10 -17.92 -10.90
N GLY A 276 -6.39 -18.96 -11.37
CA GLY A 276 -6.00 -20.12 -10.55
C GLY A 276 -5.09 -19.70 -9.40
N TYR A 277 -3.87 -19.29 -9.73
CA TYR A 277 -2.83 -19.05 -8.74
C TYR A 277 -3.01 -17.73 -7.97
N HIS A 278 -3.12 -16.59 -8.69
CA HIS A 278 -3.09 -15.27 -8.08
C HIS A 278 -4.41 -14.84 -7.42
N ASN A 279 -5.53 -15.48 -7.72
CA ASN A 279 -6.82 -15.17 -7.10
C ASN A 279 -7.34 -16.32 -6.21
N LEU A 280 -7.60 -17.51 -6.77
CA LEU A 280 -8.21 -18.60 -5.99
C LEU A 280 -7.25 -19.21 -4.96
N GLN A 281 -6.05 -19.62 -5.37
CA GLN A 281 -5.11 -20.25 -4.44
C GLN A 281 -4.67 -19.30 -3.32
N ARG A 282 -4.45 -18.00 -3.60
CA ARG A 282 -4.13 -17.03 -2.55
C ARG A 282 -5.19 -16.88 -1.46
N PHE A 283 -6.45 -17.16 -1.79
CA PHE A 283 -7.52 -17.11 -0.81
C PHE A 283 -7.66 -18.43 -0.05
N THR A 284 -7.50 -19.57 -0.71
CA THR A 284 -7.77 -20.92 -0.18
C THR A 284 -6.54 -21.63 0.37
N ALA A 285 -5.33 -21.25 -0.07
CA ALA A 285 -4.08 -21.87 0.32
C ALA A 285 -3.01 -20.82 0.68
N VAL A 286 -2.01 -21.25 1.44
CA VAL A 286 -0.83 -20.43 1.73
C VAL A 286 0.05 -20.40 0.49
N VAL A 287 0.36 -19.18 0.04
CA VAL A 287 1.20 -18.94 -1.13
C VAL A 287 2.40 -18.09 -0.73
N ASN A 288 3.58 -18.43 -1.24
CA ASN A 288 4.86 -17.75 -0.95
C ASN A 288 5.23 -17.74 0.55
N ASP A 289 4.98 -18.84 1.26
CA ASP A 289 5.29 -19.01 2.70
C ASP A 289 4.69 -17.94 3.64
N HIS A 290 3.66 -17.20 3.17
CA HIS A 290 2.95 -16.21 3.98
C HIS A 290 1.89 -16.88 4.86
N LEU A 291 2.33 -17.83 5.70
CA LEU A 291 1.49 -18.46 6.72
C LEU A 291 1.46 -17.55 7.95
N GLU A 292 0.33 -16.86 8.14
CA GLU A 292 0.15 -15.96 9.26
C GLU A 292 -1.05 -16.38 10.11
N PRO A 293 -1.00 -16.17 11.46
CA PRO A 293 -2.08 -16.55 12.35
C PRO A 293 -3.38 -15.78 12.05
N TRP A 294 -4.53 -16.32 12.49
CA TRP A 294 -5.84 -15.70 12.27
C TRP A 294 -5.94 -14.27 12.84
N TRP A 295 -5.20 -13.97 13.90
CA TRP A 295 -5.17 -12.65 14.56
C TRP A 295 -4.19 -11.64 13.92
N PHE A 296 -3.51 -12.00 12.84
CA PHE A 296 -2.49 -11.17 12.16
C PHE A 296 -2.92 -9.72 11.92
N PHE A 297 -4.17 -9.48 11.53
CA PHE A 297 -4.64 -8.14 11.27
C PHE A 297 -4.96 -7.30 12.52
N LEU A 298 -4.95 -7.88 13.73
CA LEU A 298 -5.10 -7.10 14.96
C LEU A 298 -3.89 -6.19 15.24
N PRO A 299 -2.64 -6.68 15.26
CA PRO A 299 -1.48 -5.81 15.36
C PRO A 299 -1.34 -4.85 14.15
N VAL A 300 -1.71 -5.29 12.94
CA VAL A 300 -1.71 -4.40 11.76
C VAL A 300 -2.67 -3.22 11.96
N LEU A 301 -3.89 -3.45 12.45
CA LEU A 301 -4.84 -2.40 12.81
C LEU A 301 -4.27 -1.45 13.86
N LEU A 302 -3.61 -2.00 14.90
CA LEU A 302 -3.03 -1.19 15.96
C LEU A 302 -1.95 -0.24 15.42
N VAL A 303 -1.05 -0.76 14.59
CA VAL A 303 0.05 0.02 13.98
C VAL A 303 -0.46 1.00 12.94
N ALA A 304 -1.41 0.58 12.10
CA ALA A 304 -1.93 1.39 10.99
C ALA A 304 -2.63 2.68 11.42
N ALA A 305 -3.09 2.76 12.67
CA ALA A 305 -3.77 3.94 13.21
C ALA A 305 -2.98 4.69 14.29
N LEU A 306 -1.67 4.40 14.45
CA LEU A 306 -0.83 5.11 15.43
C LEU A 306 -0.76 6.62 15.15
N PRO A 307 -0.75 7.46 16.19
CA PRO A 307 -0.95 7.13 17.62
C PRO A 307 -2.42 7.13 18.05
N VAL A 308 -3.38 7.29 17.13
CA VAL A 308 -4.81 7.50 17.40
C VAL A 308 -5.63 6.20 17.44
N THR A 309 -4.98 5.06 17.53
CA THR A 309 -5.61 3.74 17.63
C THR A 309 -6.67 3.65 18.75
N PRO A 310 -6.47 4.19 19.97
CA PRO A 310 -7.51 4.17 21.01
C PRO A 310 -8.77 4.93 20.61
N LEU A 311 -8.64 6.03 19.84
CA LEU A 311 -9.77 6.76 19.31
C LEU A 311 -10.51 5.96 18.23
N LEU A 312 -9.78 5.25 17.36
CA LEU A 312 -10.36 4.36 16.35
C LEU A 312 -11.21 3.26 17.01
N LEU A 313 -10.67 2.59 18.01
CA LEU A 313 -11.38 1.53 18.73
C LEU A 313 -12.65 2.06 19.43
N LEU A 314 -12.57 3.22 20.08
CA LEU A 314 -13.72 3.88 20.66
C LEU A 314 -14.78 4.22 19.61
N ALA A 315 -14.36 4.79 18.47
CA ALA A 315 -15.26 5.14 17.39
C ALA A 315 -15.98 3.91 16.80
N LEU A 316 -15.24 2.82 16.61
CA LEU A 316 -15.78 1.57 16.09
C LEU A 316 -16.84 0.99 17.05
N VAL A 317 -16.53 0.92 18.34
CA VAL A 317 -17.48 0.45 19.37
C VAL A 317 -18.73 1.31 19.39
N ARG A 318 -18.60 2.63 19.29
CA ARG A 318 -19.76 3.55 19.33
C ARG A 318 -20.60 3.53 18.06
N ALA A 319 -19.97 3.31 16.91
CA ALA A 319 -20.69 3.23 15.63
C ALA A 319 -21.53 1.95 15.52
N VAL A 320 -21.07 0.84 16.12
CA VAL A 320 -21.69 -0.50 16.02
C VAL A 320 -22.38 -0.93 17.31
N GLY A 321 -21.90 -0.51 18.46
CA GLY A 321 -22.28 -1.02 19.79
C GLY A 321 -23.78 -0.93 20.16
N PRO A 322 -24.49 0.18 19.88
CA PRO A 322 -25.91 0.30 20.23
C PRO A 322 -26.82 -0.71 19.54
N LEU A 323 -26.43 -1.18 18.34
CA LEU A 323 -27.21 -2.11 17.51
C LEU A 323 -27.01 -3.58 17.94
N ARG A 324 -25.78 -3.93 18.32
CA ARG A 324 -25.40 -5.32 18.60
C ARG A 324 -26.01 -5.84 19.89
N TRP A 325 -25.99 -5.03 20.96
CA TRP A 325 -26.40 -5.47 22.29
C TRP A 325 -27.93 -5.67 22.40
N ARG A 326 -28.76 -4.82 21.74
CA ARG A 326 -30.21 -4.94 21.76
C ARG A 326 -30.72 -6.08 20.88
N ARG A 327 -30.13 -6.28 19.69
CA ARG A 327 -30.47 -7.41 18.81
C ARG A 327 -30.13 -8.74 19.44
N TRP A 328 -29.00 -8.83 20.15
CA TRP A 328 -28.56 -10.06 20.82
C TRP A 328 -29.46 -10.47 21.99
N ARG A 329 -30.14 -9.51 22.63
CA ARG A 329 -31.09 -9.76 23.72
C ARG A 329 -32.55 -9.87 23.27
N GLY A 330 -32.83 -9.93 21.96
CA GLY A 330 -34.22 -9.97 21.46
C GLY A 330 -35.06 -8.74 21.80
N LEU A 331 -34.42 -7.65 22.25
CA LEU A 331 -35.10 -6.41 22.60
C LEU A 331 -35.47 -5.66 21.31
N PRO A 332 -36.71 -5.12 21.22
CA PRO A 332 -37.10 -4.31 20.08
C PRO A 332 -36.12 -3.12 19.94
N LEU A 333 -35.55 -2.97 18.74
CA LEU A 333 -34.80 -1.77 18.41
C LEU A 333 -35.77 -0.60 18.50
N PRO A 334 -35.42 0.50 19.20
CA PRO A 334 -36.25 1.72 19.10
C PRO A 334 -36.36 2.08 17.65
N ALA A 335 -37.56 2.41 17.18
CA ALA A 335 -37.82 2.79 15.77
C ALA A 335 -36.85 3.90 15.29
N ALA A 336 -36.42 4.78 16.18
CA ALA A 336 -35.41 5.80 15.97
C ALA A 336 -33.95 5.31 15.94
N ALA A 337 -33.65 4.07 16.36
CA ALA A 337 -32.29 3.51 16.35
C ALA A 337 -32.03 2.59 15.14
N SER A 338 -33.06 2.18 14.42
CA SER A 338 -32.95 1.28 13.27
C SER A 338 -32.63 2.01 11.96
N ALA A 339 -33.16 3.19 11.74
CA ALA A 339 -32.92 3.95 10.49
C ALA A 339 -32.37 5.34 10.81
N LEU A 340 -31.05 5.50 10.77
CA LEU A 340 -30.48 6.84 10.66
C LEU A 340 -30.84 7.41 9.30
N ALA A 341 -31.16 8.72 9.25
CA ALA A 341 -31.25 9.40 7.96
C ALA A 341 -29.96 9.08 7.16
N PRO A 342 -30.07 8.72 5.88
CA PRO A 342 -28.92 8.23 5.10
C PRO A 342 -27.71 9.16 5.17
N GLU A 343 -27.93 10.49 5.15
CA GLU A 343 -26.90 11.53 5.26
C GLU A 343 -26.19 11.57 6.62
N LEU A 344 -26.76 10.97 7.67
CA LEU A 344 -26.19 10.87 9.02
C LEU A 344 -25.54 9.52 9.32
N SER A 345 -25.54 8.60 8.35
CA SER A 345 -25.09 7.22 8.53
C SER A 345 -23.60 7.00 8.29
N LEU A 346 -22.79 8.04 7.99
CA LEU A 346 -21.39 7.92 7.57
C LEU A 346 -20.53 7.16 8.58
N ALA A 347 -20.70 7.41 9.89
CA ALA A 347 -19.92 6.71 10.92
C ALA A 347 -20.22 5.20 10.94
N ARG A 348 -21.50 4.82 10.79
CA ARG A 348 -21.92 3.42 10.69
C ARG A 348 -21.40 2.78 9.43
N TYR A 349 -21.48 3.47 8.28
CA TYR A 349 -20.94 3.00 7.02
C TYR A 349 -19.42 2.76 7.09
N ALA A 350 -18.67 3.70 7.65
CA ALA A 350 -17.24 3.55 7.86
C ALA A 350 -16.89 2.38 8.79
N ALA A 351 -17.68 2.15 9.85
CA ALA A 351 -17.49 0.98 10.71
C ALA A 351 -17.76 -0.34 9.98
N CYS A 352 -18.82 -0.42 9.18
CA CYS A 352 -19.11 -1.59 8.33
C CYS A 352 -18.00 -1.82 7.31
N TRP A 353 -17.50 -0.75 6.68
CA TRP A 353 -16.40 -0.82 5.73
C TRP A 353 -15.14 -1.39 6.38
N LEU A 354 -14.69 -0.84 7.51
CA LEU A 354 -13.53 -1.35 8.23
C LEU A 354 -13.71 -2.81 8.64
N LEU A 355 -14.88 -3.17 9.22
CA LEU A 355 -15.16 -4.54 9.65
C LEU A 355 -15.23 -5.52 8.49
N ALA A 356 -15.81 -5.14 7.35
CA ALA A 356 -15.86 -5.98 6.16
C ALA A 356 -14.44 -6.33 5.67
N ILE A 357 -13.54 -5.34 5.58
CA ILE A 357 -12.14 -5.57 5.20
C ILE A 357 -11.43 -6.47 6.21
N LEU A 358 -11.59 -6.18 7.52
CA LEU A 358 -10.99 -6.98 8.59
C LEU A 358 -11.43 -8.45 8.51
N LEU A 359 -12.74 -8.68 8.45
CA LEU A 359 -13.32 -10.04 8.43
C LEU A 359 -12.91 -10.81 7.18
N PHE A 360 -12.98 -10.16 6.01
CA PHE A 360 -12.62 -10.79 4.74
C PHE A 360 -11.18 -11.28 4.72
N PHE A 361 -10.23 -10.39 5.06
CA PHE A 361 -8.81 -10.77 5.02
C PHE A 361 -8.37 -11.63 6.21
N THR A 362 -9.07 -11.58 7.34
CA THR A 362 -8.85 -12.54 8.43
C THR A 362 -9.21 -13.96 8.00
N ALA A 363 -10.24 -14.13 7.18
CA ALA A 363 -10.65 -15.43 6.63
C ALA A 363 -9.73 -15.93 5.50
N ALA A 364 -8.95 -15.07 4.85
CA ALA A 364 -8.04 -15.47 3.77
C ALA A 364 -6.85 -16.27 4.32
N ALA A 365 -6.40 -17.29 3.57
CA ALA A 365 -5.25 -18.11 3.96
C ALA A 365 -3.93 -17.33 3.90
N THR A 366 -3.67 -16.64 2.78
CA THR A 366 -2.49 -15.76 2.63
C THR A 366 -2.78 -14.37 3.20
N LYS A 367 -1.92 -13.85 4.07
CA LYS A 367 -2.08 -12.56 4.73
C LYS A 367 -0.85 -11.67 4.50
N LEU A 368 -1.13 -10.40 4.13
CA LEU A 368 -0.10 -9.37 3.94
C LEU A 368 -0.54 -8.06 4.61
N PRO A 369 0.37 -7.25 5.18
CA PRO A 369 0.02 -5.97 5.78
C PRO A 369 -0.71 -5.03 4.81
N SER A 370 -0.38 -5.08 3.50
CA SER A 370 -1.01 -4.26 2.46
C SER A 370 -2.51 -4.57 2.25
N TYR A 371 -3.00 -5.73 2.67
CA TYR A 371 -4.43 -6.07 2.59
C TYR A 371 -5.29 -5.22 3.53
N TRP A 372 -4.68 -4.60 4.53
CA TRP A 372 -5.33 -3.64 5.41
C TRP A 372 -5.58 -2.27 4.76
N LEU A 373 -4.83 -1.90 3.73
CA LEU A 373 -4.89 -0.56 3.12
C LEU A 373 -6.30 -0.08 2.77
N PRO A 374 -7.20 -0.89 2.16
CA PRO A 374 -8.57 -0.46 1.86
C PRO A 374 -9.43 -0.14 3.09
N ALA A 375 -9.02 -0.52 4.33
CA ALA A 375 -9.70 -0.16 5.57
C ALA A 375 -9.27 1.21 6.12
N THR A 376 -8.10 1.73 5.70
CA THR A 376 -7.52 2.96 6.27
C THR A 376 -8.37 4.21 6.07
N PRO A 377 -9.09 4.43 4.92
CA PRO A 377 -9.96 5.59 4.78
C PRO A 377 -11.17 5.55 5.74
N ALA A 378 -11.71 4.36 5.98
CA ALA A 378 -12.78 4.15 6.95
C ALA A 378 -12.31 4.43 8.39
N ALA A 379 -11.10 3.97 8.74
CA ALA A 379 -10.47 4.26 10.03
C ALA A 379 -10.26 5.77 10.22
N ALA A 380 -9.79 6.48 9.18
CA ALA A 380 -9.59 7.93 9.21
C ALA A 380 -10.90 8.70 9.43
N LEU A 381 -11.99 8.30 8.76
CA LEU A 381 -13.32 8.87 9.01
C LEU A 381 -13.76 8.66 10.45
N LEU A 382 -13.65 7.45 10.97
CA LEU A 382 -14.03 7.13 12.36
C LEU A 382 -13.25 7.94 13.38
N VAL A 383 -11.92 8.07 13.22
CA VAL A 383 -11.06 8.88 14.09
C VAL A 383 -11.45 10.36 14.04
N ALA A 384 -11.66 10.92 12.84
CA ALA A 384 -12.05 12.32 12.69
C ALA A 384 -13.41 12.58 13.32
N LEU A 385 -14.40 11.70 13.11
CA LEU A 385 -15.74 11.84 13.65
C LEU A 385 -15.79 11.73 15.18
N VAL A 386 -15.07 10.75 15.76
CA VAL A 386 -15.04 10.61 17.24
C VAL A 386 -14.28 11.77 17.89
N SER A 387 -13.29 12.33 17.19
CA SER A 387 -12.54 13.49 17.70
C SER A 387 -13.38 14.75 17.90
N GLN A 388 -14.58 14.83 17.29
CA GLN A 388 -15.51 15.92 17.46
C GLN A 388 -16.21 15.93 18.85
N LEU A 389 -16.11 14.84 19.62
CA LEU A 389 -16.73 14.75 20.94
C LEU A 389 -16.17 15.84 21.86
N PRO A 390 -17.04 16.55 22.62
CA PRO A 390 -16.63 17.62 23.50
C PRO A 390 -15.83 17.07 24.67
N TRP A 391 -14.79 17.81 25.09
CA TRP A 391 -13.98 17.45 26.28
C TRP A 391 -14.81 17.50 27.58
N ARG A 392 -15.75 18.46 27.65
CA ARG A 392 -16.79 18.59 28.68
C ARG A 392 -18.11 18.87 27.97
N SER A 393 -19.17 18.22 28.37
CA SER A 393 -20.51 18.49 27.86
C SER A 393 -21.46 18.85 29.02
N ALA A 394 -22.61 19.47 28.71
CA ALA A 394 -23.66 19.75 29.68
C ALA A 394 -24.22 18.47 30.36
N ARG A 395 -24.07 17.32 29.69
CA ARG A 395 -24.48 15.99 30.21
C ARG A 395 -23.40 15.28 31.02
N GLY A 396 -22.30 15.98 31.40
CA GLY A 396 -21.16 15.44 32.12
C GLY A 396 -19.95 15.14 31.25
N VAL A 397 -19.02 14.37 31.83
CA VAL A 397 -17.72 14.08 31.23
C VAL A 397 -17.76 12.74 30.54
N ASP A 398 -17.42 12.71 29.24
CA ASP A 398 -17.20 11.47 28.50
C ASP A 398 -15.84 10.83 28.93
N ARG A 399 -15.91 9.94 29.93
CA ARG A 399 -14.73 9.27 30.50
C ARG A 399 -14.00 8.41 29.45
N ALA A 400 -14.74 7.67 28.62
CA ALA A 400 -14.16 6.79 27.61
C ALA A 400 -13.40 7.59 26.53
N PHE A 401 -13.98 8.71 26.06
CA PHE A 401 -13.32 9.59 25.11
C PHE A 401 -12.03 10.20 25.68
N ARG A 402 -12.08 10.69 26.94
CA ARG A 402 -10.89 11.24 27.58
C ARG A 402 -9.80 10.20 27.83
N LEU A 403 -10.20 8.97 28.17
CA LEU A 403 -9.25 7.86 28.29
C LEU A 403 -8.60 7.56 26.94
N ALA A 404 -9.39 7.37 25.88
CA ALA A 404 -8.87 7.11 24.53
C ALA A 404 -7.92 8.23 24.05
N TRP A 405 -8.27 9.49 24.33
CA TRP A 405 -7.40 10.62 24.01
C TRP A 405 -6.08 10.58 24.80
N ARG A 406 -6.14 10.33 26.11
CA ARG A 406 -4.93 10.22 26.95
C ARG A 406 -4.04 9.07 26.50
N LEU A 407 -4.62 7.93 26.15
CA LEU A 407 -3.88 6.79 25.62
C LEU A 407 -3.23 7.11 24.26
N SER A 408 -3.90 7.87 23.40
CA SER A 408 -3.31 8.34 22.13
C SER A 408 -2.10 9.26 22.36
N LEU A 409 -2.19 10.16 23.36
CA LEU A 409 -1.05 11.00 23.74
C LEU A 409 0.09 10.18 24.37
N ALA A 410 -0.24 9.20 25.20
CA ALA A 410 0.74 8.30 25.80
C ALA A 410 1.48 7.48 24.72
N LEU A 411 0.77 6.98 23.69
CA LEU A 411 1.39 6.32 22.55
C LEU A 411 2.32 7.25 21.77
N ALA A 412 1.93 8.49 21.52
CA ALA A 412 2.80 9.47 20.88
C ALA A 412 4.05 9.78 21.71
N ALA A 413 3.90 9.94 23.03
CA ALA A 413 5.02 10.13 23.95
C ALA A 413 5.91 8.88 24.05
N LEU A 414 5.35 7.68 24.02
CA LEU A 414 6.10 6.42 24.01
C LEU A 414 6.94 6.30 22.72
N LEU A 415 6.39 6.66 21.57
CA LEU A 415 7.14 6.68 20.32
C LEU A 415 8.26 7.73 20.34
N ALA A 416 7.99 8.92 20.90
CA ALA A 416 9.03 9.94 21.12
C ALA A 416 10.17 9.38 21.99
N LEU A 417 9.82 8.70 23.09
CA LEU A 417 10.79 8.06 23.99
C LEU A 417 11.55 6.92 23.27
N ALA A 418 10.87 6.10 22.49
CA ALA A 418 11.51 5.05 21.72
C ALA A 418 12.57 5.61 20.76
N PHE A 419 12.28 6.70 20.04
CA PHE A 419 13.26 7.37 19.19
C PHE A 419 14.39 8.02 19.99
N ALA A 420 14.10 8.65 21.14
CA ALA A 420 15.11 9.24 22.01
C ALA A 420 16.07 8.20 22.59
N LEU A 421 15.56 7.00 22.90
CA LEU A 421 16.35 5.85 23.36
C LEU A 421 17.00 5.05 22.23
N GLY A 422 16.99 5.58 21.01
CA GLY A 422 17.65 4.98 19.84
C GLY A 422 19.08 4.48 20.10
N PRO A 423 19.97 5.23 20.79
CA PRO A 423 21.31 4.75 21.12
C PRO A 423 21.36 3.41 21.87
N LEU A 424 20.29 3.04 22.57
CA LEU A 424 20.24 1.77 23.34
C LEU A 424 19.82 0.57 22.48
N TRP A 425 18.98 0.76 21.47
CA TRP A 425 18.43 -0.36 20.69
C TRP A 425 18.93 -0.44 19.24
N VAL A 426 19.27 0.70 18.61
CA VAL A 426 19.76 0.73 17.23
C VAL A 426 21.03 -0.12 17.03
N PRO A 427 22.03 -0.12 17.96
CA PRO A 427 23.22 -0.98 17.81
C PRO A 427 22.92 -2.48 17.80
N ARG A 428 21.70 -2.88 18.24
CA ARG A 428 21.26 -4.29 18.24
C ARG A 428 20.58 -4.70 16.94
N ILE A 429 20.36 -3.74 16.02
CA ILE A 429 19.82 -4.06 14.69
C ILE A 429 20.90 -4.83 13.94
N PHE A 430 20.59 -6.06 13.59
CA PHE A 430 21.41 -6.87 12.70
C PHE A 430 20.72 -6.95 11.34
N GLU A 431 21.28 -6.26 10.35
CA GLU A 431 20.80 -6.27 8.97
C GLU A 431 21.97 -6.60 8.04
N PRO A 432 22.04 -7.86 7.56
CA PRO A 432 23.16 -8.32 6.74
C PRO A 432 23.39 -7.49 5.47
N GLU A 433 22.30 -6.96 4.89
CA GLU A 433 22.38 -6.13 3.68
C GLU A 433 22.89 -4.71 3.95
N MET A 434 22.76 -4.24 5.19
CA MET A 434 23.11 -2.87 5.59
C MET A 434 23.93 -2.87 6.90
N PRO A 435 25.13 -3.43 6.93
CA PRO A 435 25.89 -3.58 8.18
C PRO A 435 26.28 -2.25 8.83
N THR A 436 26.37 -1.16 8.06
CA THR A 436 26.70 0.18 8.56
C THR A 436 25.47 0.98 9.01
N LEU A 437 24.24 0.47 8.75
CA LEU A 437 22.98 1.17 9.07
C LEU A 437 22.90 1.66 10.52
N PRO A 438 23.22 0.85 11.56
CA PRO A 438 23.13 1.31 12.94
C PRO A 438 24.01 2.53 13.22
N ALA A 439 25.26 2.51 12.79
CA ALA A 439 26.21 3.62 13.00
C ALA A 439 25.78 4.87 12.24
N GLU A 440 25.41 4.75 10.97
CA GLU A 440 24.99 5.87 10.13
C GLU A 440 23.67 6.49 10.61
N LEU A 441 22.72 5.66 11.06
CA LEU A 441 21.43 6.14 11.59
C LEU A 441 21.65 6.95 12.88
N LEU A 442 22.52 6.49 13.78
CA LEU A 442 22.87 7.24 15.00
C LEU A 442 23.58 8.55 14.68
N ALA A 443 24.56 8.54 13.76
CA ALA A 443 25.30 9.72 13.36
C ALA A 443 24.45 10.77 12.62
N SER A 444 23.36 10.35 11.96
CA SER A 444 22.53 11.22 11.12
C SER A 444 21.68 12.25 11.87
N GLY A 445 21.46 12.07 13.18
CA GLY A 445 20.53 12.86 13.98
C GLY A 445 19.05 12.68 13.65
N LEU A 446 18.70 11.73 12.78
CA LEU A 446 17.32 11.49 12.33
C LEU A 446 16.42 11.01 13.49
N LEU A 447 16.96 10.17 14.37
CA LEU A 447 16.23 9.69 15.55
C LEU A 447 15.91 10.84 16.53
N VAL A 448 16.83 11.78 16.70
CA VAL A 448 16.62 12.96 17.56
C VAL A 448 15.52 13.84 16.99
N ARG A 449 15.54 14.10 15.67
CA ARG A 449 14.47 14.86 15.00
C ARG A 449 13.11 14.15 15.13
N ALA A 450 13.07 12.83 14.95
CA ALA A 450 11.88 12.02 15.14
C ALA A 450 11.36 12.15 16.57
N ALA A 451 12.23 11.99 17.58
CA ALA A 451 11.87 12.11 18.99
C ALA A 451 11.23 13.47 19.31
N TRP A 452 11.85 14.57 18.85
CA TRP A 452 11.33 15.92 19.06
C TRP A 452 9.96 16.15 18.42
N LEU A 453 9.75 15.69 17.19
CA LEU A 453 8.47 15.88 16.47
C LEU A 453 7.35 15.06 17.08
N TRP A 454 7.62 13.82 17.53
CA TRP A 454 6.65 13.01 18.24
C TRP A 454 6.35 13.55 19.64
N ALA A 455 7.36 14.06 20.37
CA ALA A 455 7.18 14.75 21.64
C ALA A 455 6.34 16.03 21.48
N LEU A 456 6.62 16.83 20.45
CA LEU A 456 5.85 18.02 20.13
C LEU A 456 4.39 17.68 19.80
N ALA A 457 4.14 16.60 19.06
CA ALA A 457 2.80 16.12 18.77
C ALA A 457 2.03 15.76 20.05
N ALA A 458 2.65 15.02 20.97
CA ALA A 458 2.08 14.69 22.27
C ALA A 458 1.82 15.94 23.12
N LEU A 459 2.78 16.87 23.17
CA LEU A 459 2.68 18.12 23.94
C LEU A 459 1.55 19.02 23.41
N LEU A 460 1.49 19.28 22.11
CA LEU A 460 0.44 20.11 21.51
C LEU A 460 -0.93 19.46 21.67
N GLY A 461 -1.03 18.15 21.50
CA GLY A 461 -2.26 17.40 21.78
C GLY A 461 -2.71 17.49 23.24
N TRP A 462 -1.77 17.55 24.18
CA TRP A 462 -2.05 17.76 25.59
C TRP A 462 -2.44 19.20 25.92
N LEU A 463 -1.68 20.19 25.45
CA LEU A 463 -1.96 21.61 25.69
C LEU A 463 -3.33 22.03 25.13
N LEU A 464 -3.67 21.55 23.93
CA LEU A 464 -4.89 21.92 23.22
C LEU A 464 -6.07 20.98 23.49
N ARG A 465 -5.96 20.05 24.47
CA ARG A 465 -7.01 19.06 24.78
C ARG A 465 -8.39 19.63 25.09
N ALA A 466 -8.44 20.82 25.65
CA ALA A 466 -9.70 21.50 26.00
C ALA A 466 -10.26 22.41 24.87
N ARG A 467 -9.49 22.61 23.80
CA ARG A 467 -9.92 23.40 22.64
C ARG A 467 -10.98 22.66 21.81
N PRO A 468 -11.67 23.36 20.89
CA PRO A 468 -12.65 22.73 20.00
C PRO A 468 -12.09 21.47 19.33
N ALA A 469 -12.93 20.47 19.23
CA ALA A 469 -12.59 19.09 18.96
C ALA A 469 -11.67 18.85 17.75
N PRO A 470 -11.94 19.37 16.53
CA PRO A 470 -11.07 19.10 15.39
C PRO A 470 -9.69 19.73 15.51
N LEU A 471 -9.57 20.88 16.21
CA LEU A 471 -8.30 21.58 16.38
C LEU A 471 -7.29 20.76 17.20
N ARG A 472 -7.75 20.02 18.23
CA ARG A 472 -6.83 19.19 19.04
C ARG A 472 -6.28 18.00 18.26
N LEU A 473 -7.09 17.39 17.33
CA LEU A 473 -6.59 16.33 16.47
C LEU A 473 -5.56 16.87 15.48
N LEU A 474 -5.83 18.02 14.86
CA LEU A 474 -4.86 18.71 14.00
C LEU A 474 -3.58 19.08 14.75
N ALA A 475 -3.68 19.52 16.02
CA ALA A 475 -2.51 19.84 16.85
C ALA A 475 -1.60 18.61 17.07
N LEU A 476 -2.19 17.41 17.20
CA LEU A 476 -1.44 16.15 17.25
C LEU A 476 -0.84 15.80 15.89
N GLN A 477 -1.54 16.06 14.79
CA GLN A 477 -1.17 15.63 13.44
C GLN A 477 -0.12 16.53 12.78
N LEU A 478 -0.15 17.86 12.99
CA LEU A 478 0.72 18.79 12.29
C LEU A 478 2.23 18.54 12.52
N PRO A 479 2.73 18.26 13.74
CA PRO A 479 4.12 17.86 13.91
C PRO A 479 4.46 16.55 13.18
N LEU A 480 3.49 15.63 13.04
CA LEU A 480 3.70 14.39 12.31
C LEU A 480 3.74 14.60 10.78
N VAL A 481 3.05 15.64 10.28
CA VAL A 481 3.26 16.08 8.88
C VAL A 481 4.71 16.51 8.65
N LEU A 482 5.29 17.26 9.60
CA LEU A 482 6.70 17.69 9.53
C LEU A 482 7.69 16.53 9.75
N PHE A 483 7.31 15.50 10.51
CA PHE A 483 8.12 14.29 10.70
C PHE A 483 8.44 13.60 9.37
N VAL A 484 7.52 13.62 8.40
CA VAL A 484 7.73 12.97 7.10
C VAL A 484 8.93 13.56 6.35
N PRO A 485 8.99 14.86 6.00
CA PRO A 485 10.15 15.42 5.30
C PRO A 485 11.39 15.57 6.16
N ALA A 486 11.27 15.72 7.50
CA ALA A 486 12.40 16.00 8.38
C ALA A 486 13.14 14.76 8.88
N ALA A 487 12.45 13.61 8.99
CA ALA A 487 13.03 12.39 9.53
C ALA A 487 12.73 11.16 8.66
N LEU A 488 11.46 10.90 8.28
CA LEU A 488 11.08 9.68 7.57
C LEU A 488 11.71 9.59 6.17
N LEU A 489 11.57 10.61 5.33
CA LEU A 489 12.14 10.61 3.98
C LEU A 489 13.67 10.61 3.96
N PRO A 490 14.39 11.34 4.84
CA PRO A 490 15.82 11.18 4.96
C PRO A 490 16.26 9.78 5.42
N SER A 491 15.51 9.13 6.32
CA SER A 491 15.77 7.73 6.71
C SER A 491 15.57 6.78 5.53
N TRP A 492 14.55 7.01 4.70
CA TRP A 492 14.32 6.27 3.46
C TRP A 492 15.50 6.43 2.48
N ALA A 493 15.98 7.66 2.29
CA ALA A 493 17.14 7.93 1.44
C ALA A 493 18.43 7.29 1.97
N LEU A 494 18.59 7.19 3.30
CA LEU A 494 19.69 6.44 3.92
C LEU A 494 19.59 4.94 3.59
N GLY A 495 18.41 4.35 3.75
CA GLY A 495 18.16 2.95 3.39
C GLY A 495 18.45 2.67 1.90
N ASP A 496 17.99 3.55 1.00
CA ASP A 496 18.29 3.42 -0.45
C ASP A 496 19.79 3.51 -0.76
N ARG A 497 20.51 4.40 -0.08
CA ARG A 497 21.96 4.53 -0.25
C ARG A 497 22.70 3.26 0.18
N LEU A 498 22.27 2.61 1.25
CA LEU A 498 22.95 1.43 1.80
C LEU A 498 22.55 0.14 1.10
N ARG A 499 21.29 0.02 0.68
CA ARG A 499 20.73 -1.22 0.12
C ARG A 499 20.54 -1.17 -1.40
N GLY A 500 19.96 -0.09 -1.92
CA GLY A 500 19.60 0.03 -3.34
C GLY A 500 20.74 0.49 -4.24
N LEU A 501 21.56 1.46 -3.77
CA LEU A 501 22.67 2.01 -4.55
C LEU A 501 23.70 0.95 -4.95
N PRO A 502 24.12 -0.01 -4.08
CA PRO A 502 25.04 -1.06 -4.48
C PRO A 502 24.53 -1.90 -5.66
N VAL A 503 23.26 -2.25 -5.69
CA VAL A 503 22.64 -3.00 -6.80
C VAL A 503 22.66 -2.20 -8.09
N ARG A 504 22.36 -0.88 -8.02
CA ARG A 504 22.47 0.02 -9.18
C ARG A 504 23.88 0.12 -9.72
N GLN A 505 24.89 0.15 -8.83
CA GLN A 505 26.31 0.14 -9.21
C GLN A 505 26.71 -1.19 -9.89
N MET A 506 26.19 -2.33 -9.38
CA MET A 506 26.41 -3.64 -10.04
C MET A 506 25.73 -3.70 -11.40
N ALA A 507 24.50 -3.18 -11.54
CA ALA A 507 23.79 -3.11 -12.82
C ALA A 507 24.58 -2.28 -13.84
N ALA A 508 25.07 -1.10 -13.44
CA ALA A 508 25.89 -0.24 -14.30
C ALA A 508 27.24 -0.90 -14.68
N ALA A 509 27.89 -1.57 -13.73
CA ALA A 509 29.13 -2.32 -13.98
C ALA A 509 28.87 -3.49 -14.96
N ALA A 510 27.80 -4.27 -14.73
CA ALA A 510 27.43 -5.37 -15.60
C ALA A 510 27.15 -4.88 -17.04
N THR A 511 26.42 -3.77 -17.20
CA THR A 511 26.12 -3.19 -18.52
C THR A 511 27.39 -2.70 -19.24
N ARG A 512 28.33 -2.11 -18.50
CA ARG A 512 29.57 -1.56 -19.07
C ARG A 512 30.61 -2.64 -19.42
N LEU A 513 30.71 -3.68 -18.58
CA LEU A 513 31.78 -4.69 -18.65
C LEU A 513 31.35 -5.96 -19.39
N ALA A 514 30.07 -6.15 -19.62
CA ALA A 514 29.56 -7.30 -20.36
C ALA A 514 30.04 -7.31 -21.80
N SER A 515 30.46 -8.46 -22.27
CA SER A 515 30.57 -8.71 -23.70
C SER A 515 29.17 -8.75 -24.35
N PRO A 516 29.06 -8.44 -25.65
CA PRO A 516 27.75 -8.54 -26.33
C PRO A 516 27.13 -9.92 -26.12
N ARG A 517 25.89 -9.95 -25.61
CA ARG A 517 25.13 -11.18 -25.32
C ARG A 517 25.68 -12.06 -24.18
N GLU A 518 26.68 -11.61 -23.40
CA GLU A 518 27.13 -12.34 -22.22
C GLU A 518 25.97 -12.46 -21.22
N PRO A 519 25.56 -13.66 -20.77
CA PRO A 519 24.45 -13.84 -19.83
C PRO A 519 24.73 -13.16 -18.51
N LEU A 520 23.66 -12.67 -17.85
CA LEU A 520 23.73 -12.08 -16.50
C LEU A 520 22.91 -12.91 -15.52
N ALA A 521 23.52 -13.29 -14.41
CA ALA A 521 22.86 -13.97 -13.32
C ALA A 521 22.99 -13.18 -12.01
N MET A 522 22.09 -13.45 -11.08
CA MET A 522 22.20 -13.01 -9.68
C MET A 522 21.95 -14.19 -8.76
N VAL A 523 22.85 -14.39 -7.78
CA VAL A 523 22.84 -15.56 -6.91
C VAL A 523 22.90 -15.12 -5.45
N GLY A 524 22.17 -15.85 -4.59
CA GLY A 524 22.12 -15.59 -3.16
C GLY A 524 21.02 -14.62 -2.76
N ILE A 525 21.38 -13.43 -2.28
CA ILE A 525 20.40 -12.38 -1.91
C ILE A 525 19.89 -11.67 -3.18
N LEU A 526 18.73 -12.10 -3.65
CA LEU A 526 18.16 -11.70 -4.93
C LEU A 526 17.56 -10.30 -4.89
N LYS A 527 17.81 -9.51 -5.94
CA LYS A 527 17.29 -8.13 -6.12
C LYS A 527 16.72 -7.95 -7.52
N PRO A 528 15.41 -8.00 -7.69
CA PRO A 528 14.74 -7.75 -8.97
C PRO A 528 15.10 -6.39 -9.61
N SER A 529 15.54 -5.42 -8.81
CA SER A 529 16.06 -4.14 -9.30
C SER A 529 17.29 -4.29 -10.22
N LEU A 530 18.06 -5.39 -10.12
CA LEU A 530 19.15 -5.66 -11.06
C LEU A 530 18.65 -5.77 -12.50
N HIS A 531 17.55 -6.51 -12.74
CA HIS A 531 16.90 -6.58 -14.05
C HIS A 531 16.46 -5.18 -14.53
N TYR A 532 15.78 -4.43 -13.65
CA TYR A 532 15.29 -3.09 -14.01
C TYR A 532 16.42 -2.15 -14.42
N TYR A 533 17.48 -2.04 -13.61
CA TYR A 533 18.56 -1.07 -13.86
C TYR A 533 19.56 -1.51 -14.93
N SER A 534 19.78 -2.81 -15.11
CA SER A 534 20.65 -3.32 -16.18
C SER A 534 19.97 -3.34 -17.56
N GLY A 535 18.61 -3.35 -17.59
CA GLY A 535 17.85 -3.54 -18.83
C GLY A 535 18.03 -4.92 -19.46
N ARG A 536 18.60 -5.89 -18.74
CA ARG A 536 18.94 -7.24 -19.22
C ARG A 536 18.05 -8.28 -18.57
N VAL A 537 17.84 -9.40 -19.24
CA VAL A 537 17.30 -10.61 -18.61
C VAL A 537 18.33 -11.11 -17.60
N VAL A 538 17.89 -11.42 -16.38
CA VAL A 538 18.73 -11.89 -15.27
C VAL A 538 18.27 -13.28 -14.83
N ILE A 539 19.20 -14.21 -14.72
CA ILE A 539 18.94 -15.53 -14.14
C ILE A 539 19.08 -15.40 -12.63
N TYR A 540 18.01 -15.65 -11.88
CA TYR A 540 17.99 -15.58 -10.42
C TYR A 540 18.05 -16.96 -9.81
N GLU A 541 19.03 -17.21 -8.91
CA GLU A 541 19.19 -18.49 -8.19
C GLU A 541 19.49 -18.27 -6.71
N GLY A 542 19.05 -19.22 -5.89
CA GLY A 542 19.21 -19.18 -4.44
C GLY A 542 20.64 -19.41 -3.96
N ILE A 543 20.80 -19.36 -2.62
CA ILE A 543 22.11 -19.52 -1.93
C ILE A 543 22.57 -20.99 -1.89
N GLU A 544 21.62 -21.93 -1.92
CA GLU A 544 21.89 -23.36 -1.74
C GLU A 544 22.73 -23.96 -2.91
N PRO A 545 23.40 -25.11 -2.72
CA PRO A 545 24.20 -25.75 -3.77
C PRO A 545 23.40 -26.01 -5.06
N GLU A 546 22.10 -26.31 -4.93
CA GLU A 546 21.15 -26.49 -6.04
C GLU A 546 21.05 -25.23 -6.91
N GLY A 547 21.25 -24.04 -6.34
CA GLY A 547 21.28 -22.78 -7.09
C GLY A 547 22.43 -22.74 -8.11
N LEU A 548 23.58 -23.29 -7.79
CA LEU A 548 24.70 -23.41 -8.74
C LEU A 548 24.38 -24.44 -9.84
N VAL A 549 23.77 -25.57 -9.46
CA VAL A 549 23.36 -26.63 -10.40
C VAL A 549 22.31 -26.07 -11.37
N ASN A 550 21.30 -25.39 -10.84
CA ASN A 550 20.27 -24.75 -11.64
C ASN A 550 20.84 -23.69 -12.58
N LEU A 551 21.75 -22.83 -12.10
CA LEU A 551 22.38 -21.79 -12.92
C LEU A 551 23.11 -22.40 -14.13
N ALA A 552 23.90 -23.43 -13.91
CA ALA A 552 24.64 -24.10 -14.99
C ALA A 552 23.69 -24.68 -16.06
N ASP A 553 22.60 -25.32 -15.63
CA ASP A 553 21.62 -25.90 -16.53
C ASP A 553 20.77 -24.82 -17.24
N ARG A 554 20.37 -23.76 -16.54
CA ARG A 554 19.62 -22.63 -17.12
C ARG A 554 20.42 -21.88 -18.17
N LEU A 555 21.71 -21.68 -17.98
CA LEU A 555 22.59 -21.07 -18.98
C LEU A 555 22.63 -21.85 -20.30
N ARG A 556 22.43 -23.18 -20.26
CA ARG A 556 22.30 -24.01 -21.47
C ARG A 556 20.92 -23.90 -22.12
N HIS A 557 19.86 -23.79 -21.33
CA HIS A 557 18.47 -23.87 -21.81
C HIS A 557 17.89 -22.52 -22.23
N GLU A 558 18.20 -21.45 -21.50
CA GLU A 558 17.71 -20.10 -21.82
C GLU A 558 18.37 -19.50 -23.07
N ASP A 559 19.47 -20.09 -23.52
CA ASP A 559 20.13 -19.75 -24.79
C ASP A 559 19.52 -20.47 -26.02
N ARG A 560 18.47 -21.29 -25.88
CA ARG A 560 17.88 -22.03 -27.01
C ARG A 560 17.01 -21.15 -27.91
N PRO A 561 17.11 -21.34 -29.26
CA PRO A 561 16.26 -20.63 -30.21
C PRO A 561 14.76 -20.88 -29.96
N GLY A 562 13.96 -19.83 -30.03
CA GLY A 562 12.49 -19.88 -29.90
C GLY A 562 11.92 -19.40 -28.58
N GLN A 563 12.77 -19.17 -27.56
CA GLN A 563 12.32 -18.70 -26.23
C GLN A 563 12.93 -17.34 -25.84
N ASN A 564 14.04 -17.01 -26.43
CA ASN A 564 14.60 -15.67 -26.39
C ASN A 564 14.70 -15.16 -27.85
N PRO A 565 14.23 -13.93 -28.16
CA PRO A 565 14.37 -13.39 -29.51
C PRO A 565 15.83 -13.15 -29.94
N ALA A 566 16.79 -13.32 -29.03
CA ALA A 566 18.22 -13.25 -29.33
C ALA A 566 18.78 -14.64 -29.67
N PRO A 567 19.67 -14.75 -30.67
CA PRO A 567 20.38 -16.01 -30.94
C PRO A 567 21.21 -16.44 -29.73
N PRO A 568 21.42 -17.76 -29.54
CA PRO A 568 22.11 -18.30 -28.37
C PRO A 568 23.49 -17.67 -28.18
N SER A 569 23.83 -17.37 -26.92
CA SER A 569 25.16 -16.90 -26.56
C SER A 569 26.15 -18.06 -26.63
N VAL A 570 27.08 -18.01 -27.56
CA VAL A 570 28.19 -18.97 -27.67
C VAL A 570 29.37 -18.56 -26.79
N LEU A 571 29.19 -17.54 -25.93
CA LEU A 571 30.27 -17.03 -25.10
C LEU A 571 30.64 -18.02 -23.99
N PRO A 572 31.99 -18.22 -23.76
CA PRO A 572 32.48 -19.16 -22.75
C PRO A 572 32.25 -18.66 -21.31
N THR A 573 31.80 -17.44 -21.14
CA THR A 573 31.64 -16.79 -19.83
C THR A 573 30.24 -16.33 -19.55
N ALA A 574 29.92 -16.16 -18.26
CA ALA A 574 28.71 -15.51 -17.77
C ALA A 574 29.06 -14.51 -16.65
N LEU A 575 28.31 -13.41 -16.59
CA LEU A 575 28.39 -12.47 -15.48
C LEU A 575 27.50 -12.94 -14.33
N VAL A 576 28.03 -12.93 -13.12
CA VAL A 576 27.31 -13.33 -11.90
C VAL A 576 27.42 -12.21 -10.87
N VAL A 577 26.30 -11.61 -10.49
CA VAL A 577 26.21 -10.76 -9.30
C VAL A 577 25.95 -11.66 -8.10
N ILE A 578 26.85 -11.65 -7.14
CA ILE A 578 26.82 -12.53 -5.97
C ILE A 578 27.03 -11.71 -4.69
N ASP A 579 26.30 -12.01 -3.63
CA ASP A 579 26.55 -11.39 -2.34
C ASP A 579 27.76 -12.01 -1.62
N ARG A 580 28.36 -11.26 -0.69
CA ARG A 580 29.59 -11.66 0.02
C ARG A 580 29.43 -12.97 0.79
N THR A 581 28.25 -13.22 1.38
CA THR A 581 28.00 -14.44 2.17
C THR A 581 27.96 -15.65 1.26
N THR A 582 27.20 -15.58 0.18
CA THR A 582 27.11 -16.65 -0.84
C THR A 582 28.48 -16.88 -1.50
N ALA A 583 29.19 -15.80 -1.84
CA ALA A 583 30.54 -15.88 -2.42
C ALA A 583 31.58 -16.58 -1.52
N SER A 584 31.36 -16.60 -0.21
CA SER A 584 32.28 -17.26 0.74
C SER A 584 32.03 -18.78 0.89
N LEU A 585 30.97 -19.31 0.30
CA LEU A 585 30.65 -20.73 0.37
C LEU A 585 31.64 -21.57 -0.47
N PRO A 586 32.08 -22.74 0.02
CA PRO A 586 33.11 -23.52 -0.64
C PRO A 586 32.81 -23.91 -2.09
N PHE A 587 31.55 -24.16 -2.42
CA PHE A 587 31.15 -24.56 -3.77
C PHE A 587 31.20 -23.39 -4.76
N TRP A 588 31.03 -22.13 -4.33
CA TRP A 588 31.24 -20.95 -5.14
C TRP A 588 32.70 -20.55 -5.26
N GLN A 589 33.49 -20.68 -4.18
CA GLN A 589 34.94 -20.38 -4.19
C GLN A 589 35.72 -21.26 -5.17
N GLY A 590 35.32 -22.51 -5.35
CA GLY A 590 35.97 -23.47 -6.27
C GLY A 590 35.94 -23.07 -7.75
N LEU A 591 35.09 -22.08 -8.12
CA LEU A 591 34.99 -21.60 -9.50
C LEU A 591 36.14 -20.69 -9.94
N GLN A 592 36.95 -20.16 -9.01
CA GLN A 592 38.03 -19.20 -9.29
C GLN A 592 37.62 -18.09 -10.27
N PRO A 593 36.56 -17.30 -9.96
CA PRO A 593 36.02 -16.29 -10.87
C PRO A 593 36.95 -15.08 -10.98
N GLU A 594 36.86 -14.36 -12.10
CA GLU A 594 37.42 -13.02 -12.23
C GLU A 594 36.50 -12.02 -11.55
N GLU A 595 36.93 -11.34 -10.47
CA GLU A 595 36.15 -10.28 -9.83
C GLU A 595 36.30 -8.96 -10.62
N LEU A 596 35.24 -8.52 -11.31
CA LEU A 596 35.25 -7.35 -12.15
C LEU A 596 34.92 -6.05 -11.39
N SER A 597 34.08 -6.14 -10.36
CA SER A 597 33.62 -4.98 -9.60
C SER A 597 33.05 -5.39 -8.23
N ARG A 598 33.04 -4.41 -7.30
CA ARG A 598 32.47 -4.60 -5.96
C ARG A 598 31.70 -3.36 -5.52
N ALA A 599 30.51 -3.54 -4.94
CA ALA A 599 29.74 -2.45 -4.33
C ALA A 599 28.90 -2.98 -3.15
N GLY A 600 29.10 -2.40 -1.98
CA GLY A 600 28.40 -2.81 -0.75
C GLY A 600 28.59 -4.30 -0.47
N LEU A 601 27.47 -5.02 -0.39
CA LEU A 601 27.45 -6.46 -0.18
C LEU A 601 27.81 -7.26 -1.44
N TYR A 602 27.60 -6.70 -2.64
CA TYR A 602 27.64 -7.42 -3.90
C TYR A 602 28.99 -7.34 -4.59
N ARG A 603 29.30 -8.41 -5.35
CA ARG A 603 30.45 -8.55 -6.24
C ARG A 603 29.94 -8.93 -7.62
N LEU A 604 30.57 -8.41 -8.66
CA LEU A 604 30.36 -8.81 -10.03
C LEU A 604 31.50 -9.73 -10.44
N TRP A 605 31.18 -10.96 -10.71
CA TRP A 605 32.11 -11.98 -11.19
C TRP A 605 31.88 -12.26 -12.67
N ARG A 606 32.99 -12.53 -13.38
CA ARG A 606 32.94 -13.24 -14.65
C ARG A 606 33.34 -14.68 -14.40
N VAL A 607 32.46 -15.61 -14.73
CA VAL A 607 32.61 -17.04 -14.45
C VAL A 607 32.74 -17.78 -15.77
N ASP A 608 33.71 -18.67 -15.89
CA ASP A 608 33.87 -19.60 -16.99
C ASP A 608 32.76 -20.65 -16.96
N ARG A 609 32.00 -20.80 -18.05
CA ARG A 609 30.83 -21.71 -18.10
C ARG A 609 31.24 -23.18 -18.00
N GLU A 610 32.37 -23.57 -18.56
CA GLU A 610 32.83 -24.95 -18.47
C GLU A 610 33.20 -25.32 -17.05
N ARG A 611 33.84 -24.39 -16.31
CA ARG A 611 34.13 -24.60 -14.88
C ARG A 611 32.84 -24.66 -14.05
N LEU A 612 31.87 -23.80 -14.35
CA LEU A 612 30.57 -23.81 -13.70
C LEU A 612 29.85 -25.15 -13.91
N GLU A 613 29.87 -25.66 -15.15
CA GLU A 613 29.25 -26.93 -15.52
C GLU A 613 29.95 -28.15 -14.85
N ARG A 614 31.26 -28.15 -14.82
CA ARG A 614 32.01 -29.20 -14.07
C ARG A 614 31.64 -29.18 -12.59
N ARG A 615 31.61 -27.98 -11.98
CA ARG A 615 31.26 -27.85 -10.57
C ARG A 615 29.84 -28.29 -10.29
N ALA A 616 28.89 -27.94 -11.18
CA ALA A 616 27.52 -28.41 -11.09
C ALA A 616 27.39 -29.93 -11.17
N ALA A 617 28.16 -30.58 -12.08
CA ALA A 617 28.19 -32.04 -12.17
C ALA A 617 28.74 -32.71 -10.90
N GLU A 618 29.78 -32.12 -10.28
CA GLU A 618 30.32 -32.59 -8.98
C GLU A 618 29.25 -32.51 -7.88
N LEU A 619 28.51 -31.40 -7.80
CA LEU A 619 27.45 -31.22 -6.81
C LEU A 619 26.28 -32.18 -7.06
N GLN A 620 25.89 -32.41 -8.33
CA GLN A 620 24.89 -33.42 -8.65
C GLN A 620 25.33 -34.84 -8.25
N ALA A 621 26.59 -35.20 -8.47
CA ALA A 621 27.12 -36.47 -8.02
C ALA A 621 27.19 -36.59 -6.48
N ALA A 622 27.29 -35.44 -5.78
CA ALA A 622 27.24 -35.35 -4.32
C ALA A 622 25.80 -35.36 -3.74
N GLY A 623 24.77 -35.44 -4.60
CA GLY A 623 23.38 -35.58 -4.18
C GLY A 623 22.55 -34.27 -4.22
N HIS A 624 23.04 -33.20 -4.83
CA HIS A 624 22.31 -31.95 -5.02
C HIS A 624 21.57 -31.96 -6.36
N PRO A 625 20.23 -32.17 -6.38
CA PRO A 625 19.47 -32.34 -7.62
C PRO A 625 19.24 -31.01 -8.35
N LEU A 626 18.88 -31.14 -9.62
CA LEU A 626 18.28 -30.04 -10.37
C LEU A 626 16.87 -29.79 -9.84
N THR A 627 16.56 -28.54 -9.44
CA THR A 627 15.29 -28.20 -8.81
C THR A 627 14.41 -27.26 -9.64
N TRP A 628 14.94 -26.60 -10.68
CA TRP A 628 14.14 -25.80 -11.56
C TRP A 628 13.48 -26.63 -12.67
N THR A 629 12.34 -26.15 -13.17
CA THR A 629 11.58 -26.80 -14.24
C THR A 629 11.39 -25.85 -15.41
N TRP A 630 11.32 -26.47 -16.61
CA TRP A 630 10.99 -25.74 -17.83
C TRP A 630 9.49 -25.95 -18.20
N PRO A 631 8.75 -24.94 -18.69
CA PRO A 631 9.13 -23.54 -18.76
C PRO A 631 9.33 -22.91 -17.39
N ARG A 632 10.24 -21.92 -17.33
CA ARG A 632 10.49 -21.14 -16.13
C ARG A 632 9.17 -20.50 -15.64
N PRO A 633 8.83 -20.60 -14.33
CA PRO A 633 7.67 -19.90 -13.80
C PRO A 633 7.84 -18.38 -13.92
N GLU A 634 6.72 -17.62 -13.94
CA GLU A 634 6.73 -16.14 -14.00
C GLU A 634 7.55 -15.47 -12.90
N ARG A 635 7.83 -16.20 -11.84
CA ARG A 635 8.71 -15.76 -10.77
C ARG A 635 10.15 -15.96 -11.20
N TYR A 636 10.96 -14.93 -10.95
CA TYR A 636 12.38 -14.95 -11.26
C TYR A 636 13.12 -16.14 -10.67
#